data_70f8b83587ff2ecd07b57cdcd0e40904
#
_entry.id   70f8b83587ff2ecd07b57cdcd0e40904
#
_cell.length_a   1.000
_cell.length_b   1.000
_cell.length_c   1.000
_cell.angle_alpha   90.00
_cell.angle_beta   90.00
_cell.angle_gamma   90.00
#
_symmetry.space_group_name_H-M   'P 1'
#
loop_
_entity.id
_entity.type
_entity.pdbx_description
1 polymer ?
#
loop_
_entity_poly.entity_id
_entity_poly.type
_entity_poly.pdbx_seq_one_letter_code
_entity_poly.pdbx_strand_id
1 'polypeptide(L)'
;MEVLIKSEGKLVTKDELLSQVWPGATVEENTLQVHISALRKALGPDREMLKTISGRGYRLLGTWAPRASGAVLRTSPVHFHAVSGATFQTNLPEATSELIGRDAAGQHLRNLLSTYRVVTLTGPGGIGKTRLALEVARSLVPDFHGDRFLVELASLSDPALLPSAVAGAMGLRLGEDAASHTIAQITGGKKLLLVLDNCEHVIEAAARFAETIVRLCPHVSILATSREVLRIDGEYVYRVPPLDVPPENQADPKRVLDHSAARLFVSRAMASQADFLPDGENISAISAICRRLDGIPLAIEFAAARAATLGLRHVAARLDDRFGLLTSGRRTALARHQTLRATLDWSYELLAPLEQHVLCRLGVFHGGFTLEAAAAVAEEPANTLPVVEDIVCKLATKSLLALDGSGPGDRWRMLETIRAYALEKLNDAGEAARARRLHAEYFRDLFMPISSRASLETKADGIAYEVRDLDNVRAALDWCFSSAGDLAIGVSLTAACVPVWLNLSLVAECRERAERALACPEIEQALSAHLRMQLYIAFGRAVVQSMGAEEQIDSVLSKGLEIARSINDVDAELRALWATWCYLDHKGEHGAARSVAQQFAQAAGRKGDSADILVGDRLIGYTTHYLGDQVEARGYLERVVEGYVAPAGQRHVIWFQHDQLVVAKVVLARVLCLQGFLDQATQMARESLEQARASGHSLTIRYVLGWGLCPLSLMIGDLDAGADFVATLVDLAARRSLPFWQSVGRALEGTLAIRRGEFASGLALLHGVLDAKPGWAVRFPDFLGAFAEGLARLGRLSEALSTVARALADAERGEACWYLAEMLRIKGELLLQAGGDRAEAQACFQEALDVARRQGALLWELRSAVSLAGLLGRDRPEEARQILASAFGRFTEGFDTADLRAARTMLEALR
;
A
#
# COMPACT_ATOMS: atom_id res chain seq x y z
N MET A 1 -30.43 -15.37 -4.83
CA MET A 1 -30.34 -14.82 -6.19
C MET A 1 -29.79 -15.84 -7.17
N GLU A 2 -28.66 -16.49 -6.85
CA GLU A 2 -28.01 -17.48 -7.73
C GLU A 2 -28.93 -18.62 -8.17
N VAL A 3 -29.73 -19.20 -7.28
CA VAL A 3 -30.71 -20.25 -7.56
C VAL A 3 -31.75 -19.79 -8.58
N LEU A 4 -32.21 -18.55 -8.42
CA LEU A 4 -33.20 -17.94 -9.33
C LEU A 4 -32.61 -17.61 -10.71
N ILE A 5 -31.34 -17.26 -10.78
CA ILE A 5 -30.63 -17.04 -12.04
C ILE A 5 -30.40 -18.37 -12.78
N LYS A 6 -29.94 -19.39 -12.06
CA LYS A 6 -29.73 -20.74 -12.62
C LYS A 6 -31.01 -21.41 -13.14
N SER A 7 -32.16 -20.98 -12.65
CA SER A 7 -33.46 -21.48 -13.12
C SER A 7 -33.89 -20.96 -14.50
N GLU A 8 -33.13 -20.04 -15.10
CA GLU A 8 -33.37 -19.49 -16.44
C GLU A 8 -34.80 -19.04 -16.71
N GLY A 9 -35.40 -18.36 -15.71
CA GLY A 9 -36.77 -17.88 -15.82
C GLY A 9 -37.86 -18.95 -15.56
N LYS A 10 -37.53 -20.14 -15.13
CA LYS A 10 -38.48 -21.13 -14.66
C LYS A 10 -38.96 -20.80 -13.25
N LEU A 11 -40.12 -21.35 -12.88
CA LEU A 11 -40.64 -21.25 -11.53
C LEU A 11 -39.79 -22.09 -10.59
N VAL A 12 -39.27 -21.48 -9.51
CA VAL A 12 -38.61 -22.17 -8.39
C VAL A 12 -39.59 -22.20 -7.22
N THR A 13 -39.87 -23.37 -6.72
CA THR A 13 -40.80 -23.54 -5.58
C THR A 13 -40.16 -23.03 -4.27
N LYS A 14 -40.99 -22.77 -3.24
CA LYS A 14 -40.49 -22.36 -1.96
C LYS A 14 -39.59 -23.42 -1.31
N ASP A 15 -39.98 -24.69 -1.44
CA ASP A 15 -39.24 -25.82 -0.88
C ASP A 15 -37.88 -26.02 -1.58
N GLU A 16 -37.84 -25.84 -2.92
CA GLU A 16 -36.59 -25.85 -3.66
C GLU A 16 -35.66 -24.71 -3.24
N LEU A 17 -36.18 -23.49 -3.01
CA LEU A 17 -35.38 -22.37 -2.52
C LEU A 17 -34.86 -22.64 -1.11
N LEU A 18 -35.71 -23.17 -0.21
CA LEU A 18 -35.30 -23.48 1.16
C LEU A 18 -34.25 -24.56 1.18
N SER A 19 -34.43 -25.63 0.41
CA SER A 19 -33.47 -26.76 0.36
C SER A 19 -32.12 -26.39 -0.28
N GLN A 20 -32.11 -25.53 -1.31
CA GLN A 20 -30.89 -25.17 -2.03
C GLN A 20 -30.12 -23.99 -1.39
N VAL A 21 -30.83 -23.08 -0.72
CA VAL A 21 -30.18 -21.92 -0.09
C VAL A 21 -29.74 -22.21 1.34
N TRP A 22 -30.47 -23.07 2.04
CA TRP A 22 -30.17 -23.48 3.44
C TRP A 22 -30.19 -25.02 3.60
N PRO A 23 -29.26 -25.74 2.98
CA PRO A 23 -29.24 -27.20 3.05
C PRO A 23 -29.01 -27.67 4.49
N GLY A 24 -29.97 -28.43 5.02
CA GLY A 24 -29.90 -29.03 6.36
C GLY A 24 -30.34 -28.12 7.52
N ALA A 25 -30.79 -26.88 7.26
CA ALA A 25 -31.35 -25.99 8.28
C ALA A 25 -32.89 -25.96 8.22
N THR A 26 -33.54 -25.96 9.37
CA THR A 26 -35.01 -25.73 9.47
C THR A 26 -35.25 -24.21 9.45
N VAL A 27 -35.69 -23.68 8.32
CA VAL A 27 -35.94 -22.24 8.11
C VAL A 27 -37.43 -22.02 7.93
N GLU A 28 -37.99 -21.04 8.67
CA GLU A 28 -39.38 -20.68 8.53
C GLU A 28 -39.64 -19.91 7.24
N GLU A 29 -40.86 -20.06 6.69
CA GLU A 29 -41.31 -19.41 5.45
C GLU A 29 -41.21 -17.87 5.50
N ASN A 30 -41.35 -17.27 6.66
CA ASN A 30 -41.18 -15.84 6.89
C ASN A 30 -39.77 -15.36 6.57
N THR A 31 -38.74 -16.15 6.86
CA THR A 31 -37.34 -15.83 6.54
C THR A 31 -37.12 -15.76 5.03
N LEU A 32 -37.69 -16.69 4.27
CA LEU A 32 -37.63 -16.63 2.80
C LEU A 32 -38.31 -15.37 2.27
N GLN A 33 -39.43 -14.96 2.83
CA GLN A 33 -40.15 -13.71 2.42
C GLN A 33 -39.32 -12.46 2.69
N VAL A 34 -38.60 -12.38 3.82
CA VAL A 34 -37.68 -11.30 4.15
C VAL A 34 -36.54 -11.20 3.12
N HIS A 35 -35.93 -12.33 2.77
CA HIS A 35 -34.89 -12.36 1.75
C HIS A 35 -35.39 -12.01 0.35
N ILE A 36 -36.60 -12.44 -0.03
CA ILE A 36 -37.20 -12.03 -1.30
C ILE A 36 -37.50 -10.52 -1.33
N SER A 37 -37.93 -9.96 -0.21
CA SER A 37 -38.13 -8.53 -0.09
C SER A 37 -36.82 -7.74 -0.21
N ALA A 38 -35.76 -8.23 0.43
CA ALA A 38 -34.42 -7.65 0.31
C ALA A 38 -33.88 -7.73 -1.12
N LEU A 39 -34.09 -8.86 -1.82
CA LEU A 39 -33.73 -9.01 -3.22
C LEU A 39 -34.48 -8.05 -4.14
N ARG A 40 -35.76 -7.80 -3.91
CA ARG A 40 -36.53 -6.79 -4.64
C ARG A 40 -36.02 -5.37 -4.38
N LYS A 41 -35.65 -5.09 -3.15
CA LYS A 41 -35.03 -3.81 -2.79
C LYS A 41 -33.68 -3.62 -3.49
N ALA A 42 -32.87 -4.66 -3.56
CA ALA A 42 -31.57 -4.65 -4.24
C ALA A 42 -31.70 -4.53 -5.78
N LEU A 43 -32.78 -5.02 -6.37
CA LEU A 43 -33.07 -4.86 -7.81
C LEU A 43 -33.55 -3.44 -8.18
N GLY A 44 -33.89 -2.60 -7.22
CA GLY A 44 -34.25 -1.20 -7.45
C GLY A 44 -35.38 -1.02 -8.47
N PRO A 45 -35.14 -0.29 -9.61
CA PRO A 45 -36.13 -0.11 -10.67
C PRO A 45 -36.62 -1.42 -11.30
N ASP A 46 -35.79 -2.45 -11.30
CA ASP A 46 -36.04 -3.75 -11.92
C ASP A 46 -36.70 -4.77 -10.97
N ARG A 47 -37.20 -4.32 -9.81
CA ARG A 47 -37.84 -5.17 -8.78
C ARG A 47 -38.97 -6.03 -9.31
N GLU A 48 -39.63 -5.60 -10.38
CA GLU A 48 -40.73 -6.33 -11.05
C GLU A 48 -40.28 -7.58 -11.79
N MET A 49 -38.97 -7.72 -12.03
CA MET A 49 -38.41 -8.93 -12.62
C MET A 49 -38.51 -10.14 -11.70
N LEU A 50 -38.57 -9.94 -10.38
CA LEU A 50 -38.76 -11.01 -9.41
C LEU A 50 -40.25 -11.14 -9.03
N LYS A 51 -40.97 -11.98 -9.76
CA LYS A 51 -42.41 -12.24 -9.56
C LYS A 51 -42.68 -13.35 -8.55
N THR A 52 -43.66 -13.08 -7.67
CA THR A 52 -44.24 -14.11 -6.81
C THR A 52 -45.36 -14.80 -7.59
N ILE A 53 -45.35 -16.12 -7.65
CA ILE A 53 -46.48 -16.95 -8.11
C ILE A 53 -47.20 -17.47 -6.87
N SER A 54 -48.36 -16.90 -6.62
CA SER A 54 -49.11 -17.18 -5.40
C SER A 54 -49.30 -18.69 -5.14
N GLY A 55 -48.91 -19.13 -3.94
CA GLY A 55 -48.99 -20.54 -3.54
C GLY A 55 -47.97 -21.48 -4.17
N ARG A 56 -47.14 -21.04 -5.09
CA ARG A 56 -46.20 -21.92 -5.85
C ARG A 56 -44.73 -21.59 -5.68
N GLY A 57 -44.32 -20.32 -5.57
CA GLY A 57 -42.92 -19.93 -5.44
C GLY A 57 -42.56 -18.61 -6.13
N TYR A 58 -41.34 -18.51 -6.63
CA TYR A 58 -40.79 -17.29 -7.21
C TYR A 58 -40.21 -17.53 -8.59
N ARG A 59 -40.26 -16.51 -9.44
CA ARG A 59 -39.78 -16.57 -10.81
C ARG A 59 -39.04 -15.26 -11.14
N LEU A 60 -37.85 -15.38 -11.67
CA LEU A 60 -37.07 -14.27 -12.16
C LEU A 60 -37.26 -14.15 -13.69
N LEU A 61 -37.76 -12.99 -14.12
CA LEU A 61 -38.02 -12.71 -15.55
C LEU A 61 -36.83 -11.98 -16.16
N GLY A 62 -36.44 -12.33 -17.38
CA GLY A 62 -35.34 -11.67 -18.11
C GLY A 62 -34.54 -12.69 -18.93
N THR A 63 -33.80 -12.19 -19.92
CA THR A 63 -32.79 -12.96 -20.66
C THR A 63 -31.43 -12.72 -20.01
N TRP A 64 -30.85 -13.77 -19.49
CA TRP A 64 -29.57 -13.72 -18.80
C TRP A 64 -28.48 -14.29 -19.71
N ALA A 65 -27.46 -13.47 -20.03
CA ALA A 65 -26.25 -13.97 -20.68
C ALA A 65 -25.18 -14.19 -19.60
N PRO A 66 -24.56 -15.38 -19.53
CA PRO A 66 -23.43 -15.58 -18.66
C PRO A 66 -22.28 -14.70 -19.13
N ARG A 67 -21.92 -13.70 -18.33
CA ARG A 67 -20.70 -12.94 -18.57
C ARG A 67 -19.54 -13.86 -18.18
N ALA A 68 -18.68 -14.20 -19.14
CA ALA A 68 -17.52 -15.04 -18.91
C ALA A 68 -16.76 -14.54 -17.66
N SER A 69 -16.58 -15.45 -16.72
CA SER A 69 -15.95 -15.22 -15.43
C SER A 69 -14.46 -14.97 -15.63
N GLY A 70 -14.09 -13.70 -15.81
CA GLY A 70 -12.77 -13.21 -15.54
C GLY A 70 -12.81 -12.61 -14.15
N ALA A 71 -12.47 -13.37 -13.14
CA ALA A 71 -12.39 -12.89 -11.78
C ALA A 71 -11.23 -11.88 -11.64
N VAL A 72 -11.54 -10.62 -11.83
CA VAL A 72 -10.67 -9.53 -11.39
C VAL A 72 -10.97 -9.30 -9.92
N LEU A 73 -10.05 -9.71 -9.07
CA LEU A 73 -10.00 -9.35 -7.65
C LEU A 73 -10.01 -7.83 -7.53
N ARG A 74 -11.15 -7.28 -7.14
CA ARG A 74 -11.26 -5.86 -6.78
C ARG A 74 -10.92 -5.71 -5.30
N THR A 75 -9.77 -5.15 -5.03
CA THR A 75 -9.52 -4.36 -3.82
C THR A 75 -10.59 -3.27 -3.71
N SER A 76 -10.97 -2.90 -2.48
CA SER A 76 -12.03 -1.97 -2.06
C SER A 76 -12.50 -0.96 -3.13
N PRO A 77 -13.81 -0.74 -3.31
CA PRO A 77 -14.31 0.01 -4.45
C PRO A 77 -13.88 1.47 -4.37
N VAL A 78 -12.92 1.82 -5.19
CA VAL A 78 -12.80 3.19 -5.67
C VAL A 78 -14.01 3.37 -6.60
N HIS A 79 -15.01 4.13 -6.18
CA HIS A 79 -16.19 4.37 -7.00
C HIS A 79 -15.80 5.14 -8.27
N PHE A 80 -15.97 4.48 -9.40
CA PHE A 80 -15.82 5.11 -10.70
C PHE A 80 -17.14 5.76 -11.09
N HIS A 81 -17.20 7.07 -11.06
CA HIS A 81 -18.25 7.80 -11.77
C HIS A 81 -17.81 8.04 -13.21
N ALA A 82 -18.40 7.29 -14.13
CA ALA A 82 -18.20 7.51 -15.55
C ALA A 82 -19.00 8.75 -15.99
N VAL A 83 -18.29 9.88 -16.17
CA VAL A 83 -18.76 10.96 -16.99
C VAL A 83 -17.74 11.14 -18.10
N SER A 84 -18.17 10.78 -19.32
CA SER A 84 -17.51 11.12 -20.59
C SER A 84 -15.97 11.03 -20.61
N GLY A 85 -15.43 9.84 -20.80
CA GLY A 85 -14.08 9.66 -21.37
C GLY A 85 -12.86 9.66 -20.44
N ALA A 86 -12.93 10.16 -19.19
CA ALA A 86 -11.84 10.12 -18.23
C ALA A 86 -12.31 9.60 -16.85
N THR A 87 -11.75 8.50 -16.40
CA THR A 87 -12.03 7.95 -15.05
C THR A 87 -11.10 8.59 -14.03
N PHE A 88 -11.65 9.40 -13.10
CA PHE A 88 -10.92 10.01 -11.99
C PHE A 88 -11.01 9.12 -10.74
N GLN A 89 -9.93 9.05 -9.96
CA GLN A 89 -9.88 8.27 -8.73
C GLN A 89 -10.35 9.10 -7.52
N THR A 90 -11.12 8.49 -6.62
CA THR A 90 -11.54 9.13 -5.38
C THR A 90 -11.80 8.10 -4.28
N ASN A 91 -11.47 8.47 -3.03
CA ASN A 91 -11.83 7.77 -1.81
C ASN A 91 -12.80 8.59 -0.94
N LEU A 92 -13.38 9.67 -1.49
CA LEU A 92 -14.34 10.49 -0.75
C LEU A 92 -15.56 9.66 -0.37
N PRO A 93 -15.99 9.66 0.91
CA PRO A 93 -17.19 8.95 1.34
C PRO A 93 -18.44 9.56 0.70
N GLU A 94 -19.48 8.75 0.48
CA GLU A 94 -20.76 9.24 -0.03
C GLU A 94 -21.46 10.17 0.98
N ALA A 95 -22.28 11.11 0.47
CA ALA A 95 -23.06 11.98 1.32
C ALA A 95 -24.20 11.20 1.98
N THR A 96 -24.17 11.08 3.30
CA THR A 96 -25.22 10.41 4.08
C THR A 96 -26.40 11.34 4.43
N SER A 97 -26.24 12.66 4.32
CA SER A 97 -27.26 13.65 4.61
C SER A 97 -26.94 15.00 3.97
N GLU A 98 -27.95 15.79 3.67
CA GLU A 98 -27.82 17.15 3.14
C GLU A 98 -27.02 18.08 4.09
N LEU A 99 -26.19 18.94 3.53
CA LEU A 99 -25.43 19.96 4.25
C LEU A 99 -26.26 21.26 4.35
N ILE A 100 -26.88 21.47 5.50
CA ILE A 100 -27.84 22.57 5.71
C ILE A 100 -27.13 23.92 5.91
N GLY A 101 -27.52 24.92 5.14
CA GLY A 101 -27.11 26.32 5.33
C GLY A 101 -25.65 26.64 5.03
N ARG A 102 -25.02 25.88 4.13
CA ARG A 102 -23.63 26.05 3.75
C ARG A 102 -23.42 26.30 2.24
N ASP A 103 -24.48 26.50 1.48
CA ASP A 103 -24.42 26.67 0.03
C ASP A 103 -23.52 27.82 -0.39
N ALA A 104 -23.68 29.00 0.23
CA ALA A 104 -22.85 30.17 -0.02
C ALA A 104 -21.38 29.93 0.36
N ALA A 105 -21.13 29.28 1.49
CA ALA A 105 -19.77 28.92 1.92
C ALA A 105 -19.14 27.92 0.95
N GLY A 106 -19.91 26.92 0.51
CA GLY A 106 -19.46 25.93 -0.48
C GLY A 106 -19.09 26.57 -1.81
N GLN A 107 -19.95 27.48 -2.33
CA GLN A 107 -19.66 28.22 -3.57
C GLN A 107 -18.42 29.10 -3.43
N HIS A 108 -18.29 29.80 -2.31
CA HIS A 108 -17.13 30.64 -2.05
C HIS A 108 -15.83 29.81 -2.00
N LEU A 109 -15.85 28.67 -1.35
CA LEU A 109 -14.70 27.78 -1.28
C LEU A 109 -14.31 27.17 -2.64
N ARG A 110 -15.29 26.87 -3.51
CA ARG A 110 -14.99 26.46 -4.89
C ARG A 110 -14.25 27.56 -5.65
N ASN A 111 -14.69 28.79 -5.50
CA ASN A 111 -14.02 29.95 -6.11
C ASN A 111 -12.61 30.14 -5.53
N LEU A 112 -12.42 29.95 -4.22
CA LEU A 112 -11.10 30.03 -3.60
C LEU A 112 -10.16 28.94 -4.11
N LEU A 113 -10.61 27.69 -4.25
CA LEU A 113 -9.82 26.58 -4.77
C LEU A 113 -9.45 26.72 -6.24
N SER A 114 -10.18 27.55 -7.01
CA SER A 114 -9.78 27.91 -8.36
C SER A 114 -8.67 28.97 -8.41
N THR A 115 -8.49 29.74 -7.34
CA THR A 115 -7.54 30.85 -7.24
C THR A 115 -6.31 30.49 -6.38
N TYR A 116 -6.54 29.81 -5.28
CA TYR A 116 -5.51 29.45 -4.29
C TYR A 116 -5.29 27.96 -4.30
N ARG A 117 -4.04 27.56 -4.21
CA ARG A 117 -3.66 26.14 -4.22
C ARG A 117 -3.74 25.50 -2.82
N VAL A 118 -3.71 26.30 -1.77
CA VAL A 118 -3.92 25.84 -0.38
C VAL A 118 -5.02 26.66 0.23
N VAL A 119 -6.07 25.99 0.65
CA VAL A 119 -7.18 26.58 1.40
C VAL A 119 -7.33 25.83 2.71
N THR A 120 -7.20 26.55 3.84
CA THR A 120 -7.34 25.96 5.17
C THR A 120 -8.63 26.43 5.82
N LEU A 121 -9.53 25.50 6.10
CA LEU A 121 -10.75 25.74 6.86
C LEU A 121 -10.43 25.73 8.35
N THR A 122 -10.58 26.89 8.99
CA THR A 122 -10.32 27.04 10.43
C THR A 122 -11.59 27.27 11.22
N GLY A 123 -11.58 26.87 12.49
CA GLY A 123 -12.69 27.13 13.42
C GLY A 123 -12.76 26.11 14.55
N PRO A 124 -13.64 26.33 15.55
CA PRO A 124 -13.76 25.43 16.70
C PRO A 124 -14.21 24.02 16.32
N GLY A 125 -14.01 23.06 17.24
CA GLY A 125 -14.58 21.72 17.10
C GLY A 125 -16.10 21.79 16.94
N GLY A 126 -16.68 20.89 16.14
CA GLY A 126 -18.12 20.81 15.93
C GLY A 126 -18.74 21.87 15.02
N ILE A 127 -17.96 22.83 14.47
CA ILE A 127 -18.46 23.88 13.54
C ILE A 127 -18.78 23.35 12.14
N GLY A 128 -18.36 22.13 11.82
CA GLY A 128 -18.66 21.48 10.55
C GLY A 128 -17.58 21.64 9.47
N LYS A 129 -16.30 21.86 9.83
CA LYS A 129 -15.17 21.99 8.90
C LYS A 129 -15.05 20.80 7.95
N THR A 130 -14.96 19.60 8.50
CA THR A 130 -14.82 18.34 7.74
C THR A 130 -16.00 18.12 6.78
N ARG A 131 -17.25 18.30 7.26
CA ARG A 131 -18.44 18.16 6.40
C ARG A 131 -18.44 19.16 5.25
N LEU A 132 -18.07 20.42 5.52
CA LEU A 132 -17.97 21.46 4.48
C LEU A 132 -16.87 21.14 3.48
N ALA A 133 -15.69 20.69 3.93
CA ALA A 133 -14.58 20.28 3.06
C ALA A 133 -14.96 19.13 2.13
N LEU A 134 -15.61 18.09 2.67
CA LEU A 134 -16.08 16.94 1.91
C LEU A 134 -17.15 17.32 0.87
N GLU A 135 -18.08 18.19 1.23
CA GLU A 135 -19.12 18.66 0.32
C GLU A 135 -18.52 19.48 -0.84
N VAL A 136 -17.58 20.37 -0.53
CA VAL A 136 -16.85 21.12 -1.54
C VAL A 136 -16.08 20.18 -2.47
N ALA A 137 -15.34 19.20 -1.91
CA ALA A 137 -14.58 18.23 -2.70
C ALA A 137 -15.47 17.37 -3.62
N ARG A 138 -16.70 17.02 -3.17
CA ARG A 138 -17.69 16.31 -4.00
C ARG A 138 -18.27 17.21 -5.09
N SER A 139 -18.67 18.44 -4.72
CA SER A 139 -19.34 19.36 -5.63
C SER A 139 -18.45 19.93 -6.74
N LEU A 140 -17.14 19.79 -6.63
CA LEU A 140 -16.16 20.14 -7.67
C LEU A 140 -16.17 19.19 -8.89
N VAL A 141 -16.97 18.09 -8.86
CA VAL A 141 -17.00 17.07 -9.94
C VAL A 141 -17.17 17.62 -11.35
N PRO A 142 -18.05 18.60 -11.63
CA PRO A 142 -18.22 19.11 -13.00
C PRO A 142 -17.01 19.90 -13.51
N ASP A 143 -16.32 20.63 -12.64
CA ASP A 143 -15.34 21.64 -13.01
C ASP A 143 -13.88 21.21 -12.74
N PHE A 144 -13.69 20.25 -11.84
CA PHE A 144 -12.38 19.75 -11.45
C PHE A 144 -12.09 18.39 -12.11
N HIS A 145 -11.51 18.43 -13.29
CA HIS A 145 -11.07 17.21 -14.01
C HIS A 145 -9.78 16.66 -13.40
N GLY A 146 -9.86 15.98 -12.26
CA GLY A 146 -8.71 15.43 -11.53
C GLY A 146 -9.10 14.46 -10.39
N ASP A 147 -8.10 13.77 -9.88
CA ASP A 147 -8.25 12.85 -8.75
C ASP A 147 -8.52 13.60 -7.43
N ARG A 148 -9.24 12.97 -6.50
CA ARG A 148 -9.61 13.58 -5.21
C ARG A 148 -9.48 12.58 -4.08
N PHE A 149 -8.69 12.93 -3.09
CA PHE A 149 -8.44 12.04 -1.96
C PHE A 149 -8.65 12.75 -0.62
N LEU A 150 -9.35 12.06 0.27
CA LEU A 150 -9.44 12.40 1.68
C LEU A 150 -8.32 11.70 2.44
N VAL A 151 -7.65 12.45 3.31
CA VAL A 151 -6.64 11.96 4.25
C VAL A 151 -7.08 12.35 5.66
N GLU A 152 -7.57 11.39 6.42
CA GLU A 152 -7.97 11.60 7.82
C GLU A 152 -6.70 11.50 8.69
N LEU A 153 -6.29 12.62 9.28
CA LEU A 153 -5.07 12.70 10.09
C LEU A 153 -5.33 12.49 11.59
N ALA A 154 -6.60 12.44 12.01
CA ALA A 154 -6.98 12.36 13.43
C ALA A 154 -6.34 11.18 14.19
N SER A 155 -6.10 10.07 13.50
CA SER A 155 -5.50 8.85 14.06
C SER A 155 -3.98 8.84 14.03
N LEU A 156 -3.35 9.84 13.40
CA LEU A 156 -1.91 9.89 13.17
C LEU A 156 -1.19 10.44 14.41
N SER A 157 -0.60 9.60 15.22
CA SER A 157 0.15 10.01 16.41
C SER A 157 1.57 10.46 16.10
N ASP A 158 2.22 9.89 15.07
CA ASP A 158 3.56 10.29 14.64
C ASP A 158 3.49 11.19 13.41
N PRO A 159 3.91 12.46 13.51
CA PRO A 159 3.96 13.39 12.39
C PRO A 159 4.82 12.92 11.21
N ALA A 160 5.80 12.04 11.43
CA ALA A 160 6.66 11.50 10.38
C ALA A 160 5.88 10.57 9.41
N LEU A 161 4.80 9.96 9.87
CA LEU A 161 3.97 9.06 9.07
C LEU A 161 2.96 9.79 8.17
N LEU A 162 2.88 11.12 8.20
CA LEU A 162 1.93 11.88 7.39
C LEU A 162 2.07 11.60 5.88
N PRO A 163 3.27 11.58 5.29
CA PRO A 163 3.40 11.23 3.89
C PRO A 163 2.91 9.80 3.58
N SER A 164 3.13 8.86 4.49
CA SER A 164 2.64 7.48 4.35
C SER A 164 1.11 7.41 4.40
N ALA A 165 0.47 8.19 5.27
CA ALA A 165 -0.98 8.30 5.35
C ALA A 165 -1.58 8.88 4.05
N VAL A 166 -0.97 9.92 3.49
CA VAL A 166 -1.37 10.49 2.20
C VAL A 166 -1.21 9.46 1.08
N ALA A 167 -0.09 8.78 1.05
CA ALA A 167 0.14 7.73 0.05
C ALA A 167 -0.88 6.59 0.16
N GLY A 168 -1.16 6.14 1.38
CA GLY A 168 -2.19 5.12 1.65
C GLY A 168 -3.57 5.55 1.15
N ALA A 169 -3.98 6.77 1.43
CA ALA A 169 -5.25 7.33 0.97
C ALA A 169 -5.34 7.40 -0.56
N MET A 170 -4.23 7.66 -1.24
CA MET A 170 -4.12 7.68 -2.70
C MET A 170 -4.00 6.27 -3.31
N GLY A 171 -3.99 5.21 -2.52
CA GLY A 171 -3.73 3.85 -2.98
C GLY A 171 -2.28 3.65 -3.47
N LEU A 172 -1.37 4.56 -3.10
CA LEU A 172 0.04 4.47 -3.41
C LEU A 172 0.72 3.61 -2.35
N ARG A 173 1.51 2.63 -2.77
CA ARG A 173 2.37 1.86 -1.88
C ARG A 173 3.76 2.48 -1.94
N LEU A 174 4.09 3.30 -0.95
CA LEU A 174 5.40 3.92 -0.83
C LEU A 174 6.35 2.97 -0.11
N GLY A 175 7.62 2.94 -0.55
CA GLY A 175 8.73 2.36 0.21
C GLY A 175 9.18 3.31 1.35
N GLU A 176 10.30 3.00 2.00
CA GLU A 176 10.80 3.68 3.22
C GLU A 176 10.97 5.19 3.12
N ASP A 177 11.26 5.72 1.95
CA ASP A 177 11.25 7.16 1.72
C ASP A 177 9.84 7.63 1.29
N ALA A 178 8.86 7.49 2.17
CA ALA A 178 7.59 8.21 2.05
C ALA A 178 7.82 9.73 2.25
N ALA A 179 8.87 10.26 1.63
CA ALA A 179 9.14 11.67 1.65
C ALA A 179 8.08 12.40 0.81
N SER A 180 7.68 13.57 1.24
CA SER A 180 6.79 14.46 0.51
C SER A 180 7.23 14.67 -0.95
N HIS A 181 8.54 14.62 -1.22
CA HIS A 181 9.14 14.69 -2.55
C HIS A 181 8.75 13.50 -3.43
N THR A 182 8.66 12.31 -2.87
CA THR A 182 8.30 11.10 -3.60
C THR A 182 6.83 11.12 -4.03
N ILE A 183 5.94 11.59 -3.14
CA ILE A 183 4.54 11.81 -3.49
C ILE A 183 4.43 12.88 -4.57
N ALA A 184 5.23 13.95 -4.47
CA ALA A 184 5.28 15.00 -5.48
C ALA A 184 5.73 14.49 -6.85
N GLN A 185 6.71 13.61 -6.92
CA GLN A 185 7.16 13.00 -8.18
C GLN A 185 6.09 12.12 -8.83
N ILE A 186 5.34 11.34 -8.01
CA ILE A 186 4.29 10.45 -8.51
C ILE A 186 3.07 11.24 -9.01
N THR A 187 2.76 12.34 -8.32
CA THR A 187 1.64 13.21 -8.67
C THR A 187 2.00 14.21 -9.76
N GLY A 188 3.29 14.32 -10.12
CA GLY A 188 3.80 15.29 -11.08
C GLY A 188 3.00 15.32 -12.37
N GLY A 189 2.39 16.49 -12.68
CA GLY A 189 1.58 16.71 -13.88
C GLY A 189 0.11 16.30 -13.77
N LYS A 190 -0.32 15.57 -12.75
CA LYS A 190 -1.74 15.22 -12.54
C LYS A 190 -2.49 16.34 -11.80
N LYS A 191 -3.72 16.58 -12.20
CA LYS A 191 -4.62 17.45 -11.45
C LYS A 191 -5.20 16.68 -10.28
N LEU A 192 -4.95 17.16 -9.06
CA LEU A 192 -5.26 16.45 -7.82
C LEU A 192 -5.76 17.40 -6.75
N LEU A 193 -6.84 17.02 -6.06
CA LEU A 193 -7.28 17.65 -4.82
C LEU A 193 -7.01 16.73 -3.64
N LEU A 194 -6.20 17.19 -2.68
CA LEU A 194 -5.99 16.54 -1.40
C LEU A 194 -6.81 17.25 -0.32
N VAL A 195 -7.68 16.50 0.34
CA VAL A 195 -8.39 16.97 1.54
C VAL A 195 -7.65 16.43 2.76
N LEU A 196 -6.94 17.29 3.49
CA LEU A 196 -6.24 16.95 4.72
C LEU A 196 -7.15 17.29 5.91
N ASP A 197 -7.72 16.30 6.55
CA ASP A 197 -8.68 16.50 7.64
C ASP A 197 -8.03 16.37 9.01
N ASN A 198 -8.35 17.31 9.90
CA ASN A 198 -7.91 17.33 11.30
C ASN A 198 -6.39 17.49 11.49
N CYS A 199 -5.82 18.55 10.89
CA CYS A 199 -4.39 18.80 10.90
C CYS A 199 -3.82 19.29 12.25
N GLU A 200 -4.65 19.69 13.22
CA GLU A 200 -4.24 20.44 14.42
C GLU A 200 -3.17 19.76 15.28
N HIS A 201 -3.16 18.44 15.38
CA HIS A 201 -2.20 17.69 16.21
C HIS A 201 -0.91 17.34 15.48
N VAL A 202 -0.88 17.48 14.16
CA VAL A 202 0.31 17.29 13.30
C VAL A 202 0.59 18.51 12.42
N ILE A 203 0.25 19.70 12.94
CA ILE A 203 0.19 20.95 12.17
C ILE A 203 1.50 21.29 11.45
N GLU A 204 2.65 21.12 12.11
CA GLU A 204 3.95 21.39 11.50
C GLU A 204 4.31 20.41 10.37
N ALA A 205 3.96 19.13 10.52
CA ALA A 205 4.18 18.13 9.48
C ALA A 205 3.24 18.37 8.30
N ALA A 206 1.97 18.71 8.58
CA ALA A 206 1.00 19.07 7.54
C ALA A 206 1.43 20.32 6.77
N ALA A 207 1.96 21.32 7.46
CA ALA A 207 2.50 22.53 6.85
C ALA A 207 3.68 22.23 5.92
N ARG A 208 4.71 21.54 6.42
CA ARG A 208 5.88 21.12 5.61
C ARG A 208 5.49 20.25 4.42
N PHE A 209 4.57 19.33 4.61
CA PHE A 209 4.05 18.49 3.53
C PHE A 209 3.35 19.34 2.47
N ALA A 210 2.40 20.18 2.88
CA ALA A 210 1.63 21.03 1.97
C ALA A 210 2.53 21.98 1.18
N GLU A 211 3.49 22.63 1.83
CA GLU A 211 4.48 23.51 1.19
C GLU A 211 5.30 22.76 0.14
N THR A 212 5.80 21.54 0.49
CA THR A 212 6.59 20.72 -0.42
C THR A 212 5.78 20.29 -1.64
N ILE A 213 4.55 19.80 -1.44
CA ILE A 213 3.68 19.36 -2.54
C ILE A 213 3.31 20.53 -3.45
N VAL A 214 2.93 21.65 -2.90
CA VAL A 214 2.53 22.82 -3.70
C VAL A 214 3.70 23.37 -4.49
N ARG A 215 4.91 23.35 -3.94
CA ARG A 215 6.11 23.80 -4.65
C ARG A 215 6.49 22.89 -5.82
N LEU A 216 6.36 21.57 -5.64
CA LEU A 216 6.83 20.59 -6.62
C LEU A 216 5.75 20.17 -7.63
N CYS A 217 4.46 20.32 -7.28
CA CYS A 217 3.33 19.86 -8.12
C CYS A 217 2.43 21.03 -8.52
N PRO A 218 2.57 21.60 -9.71
CA PRO A 218 1.84 22.81 -10.12
C PRO A 218 0.32 22.61 -10.23
N HIS A 219 -0.17 21.38 -10.36
CA HIS A 219 -1.59 21.04 -10.56
C HIS A 219 -2.26 20.41 -9.34
N VAL A 220 -1.58 20.39 -8.18
CA VAL A 220 -2.16 19.90 -6.92
C VAL A 220 -2.74 21.05 -6.13
N SER A 221 -3.97 20.87 -5.64
CA SER A 221 -4.64 21.75 -4.68
C SER A 221 -4.84 21.03 -3.35
N ILE A 222 -4.74 21.75 -2.25
CA ILE A 222 -4.90 21.23 -0.89
C ILE A 222 -6.04 21.96 -0.20
N LEU A 223 -6.98 21.20 0.35
CA LEU A 223 -8.04 21.68 1.22
C LEU A 223 -7.81 21.10 2.62
N ALA A 224 -7.30 21.91 3.53
CA ALA A 224 -7.01 21.48 4.89
C ALA A 224 -8.13 21.86 5.85
N THR A 225 -8.38 21.03 6.86
CA THR A 225 -9.20 21.39 8.01
C THR A 225 -8.37 21.36 9.29
N SER A 226 -8.46 22.39 10.09
CA SER A 226 -7.68 22.50 11.32
C SER A 226 -8.36 23.47 12.32
N ARG A 227 -7.93 23.46 13.57
CA ARG A 227 -8.25 24.53 14.55
C ARG A 227 -7.29 25.70 14.42
N GLU A 228 -6.11 25.46 13.86
CA GLU A 228 -5.04 26.45 13.67
C GLU A 228 -4.72 26.57 12.18
N VAL A 229 -4.02 27.65 11.81
CA VAL A 229 -3.54 27.90 10.45
C VAL A 229 -2.25 27.14 10.18
N LEU A 230 -2.02 26.67 8.95
CA LEU A 230 -0.77 25.99 8.56
C LEU A 230 0.43 26.94 8.52
N ARG A 231 0.20 28.25 8.25
CA ARG A 231 1.22 29.30 8.15
C ARG A 231 2.25 29.04 7.06
N ILE A 232 1.79 28.70 5.88
CA ILE A 232 2.63 28.48 4.70
C ILE A 232 2.36 29.54 3.63
N ASP A 233 3.34 29.75 2.74
CA ASP A 233 3.19 30.69 1.64
C ASP A 233 2.09 30.27 0.67
N GLY A 234 1.23 31.21 0.30
CA GLY A 234 0.10 30.96 -0.61
C GLY A 234 -1.11 30.31 0.05
N GLU A 235 -1.12 30.16 1.36
CA GLU A 235 -2.29 29.68 2.12
C GLU A 235 -3.40 30.73 2.15
N TYR A 236 -4.62 30.32 1.81
CA TYR A 236 -5.82 31.10 2.08
C TYR A 236 -6.55 30.51 3.29
N VAL A 237 -6.74 31.29 4.33
CA VAL A 237 -7.43 30.88 5.55
C VAL A 237 -8.91 31.26 5.49
N TYR A 238 -9.77 30.24 5.41
CA TYR A 238 -11.21 30.40 5.48
C TYR A 238 -11.71 30.04 6.87
N ARG A 239 -12.19 31.06 7.60
CA ARG A 239 -12.79 30.86 8.92
C ARG A 239 -14.23 30.40 8.75
N VAL A 240 -14.54 29.14 9.08
CA VAL A 240 -15.89 28.60 8.98
C VAL A 240 -16.81 29.32 9.98
N PRO A 241 -17.83 30.07 9.52
CA PRO A 241 -18.75 30.78 10.42
C PRO A 241 -19.69 29.75 11.09
N PRO A 242 -20.34 30.13 12.21
CA PRO A 242 -21.48 29.37 12.73
C PRO A 242 -22.65 29.36 11.75
N LEU A 243 -23.63 28.50 11.99
CA LEU A 243 -24.90 28.58 11.29
C LEU A 243 -25.66 29.83 11.68
N ASP A 244 -26.43 30.38 10.74
CA ASP A 244 -27.26 31.55 10.95
C ASP A 244 -28.36 31.26 11.96
N VAL A 245 -28.49 32.11 12.98
CA VAL A 245 -29.43 31.93 14.09
C VAL A 245 -30.56 32.95 14.00
N PRO A 246 -31.81 32.59 14.39
CA PRO A 246 -32.91 33.51 14.40
C PRO A 246 -32.70 34.69 15.40
N PRO A 247 -33.02 35.96 15.05
CA PRO A 247 -32.91 37.08 15.97
C PRO A 247 -33.92 36.99 17.10
N GLU A 248 -33.69 37.74 18.19
CA GLU A 248 -34.40 37.63 19.44
C GLU A 248 -35.92 37.93 19.32
N ASN A 249 -36.29 38.82 18.42
CA ASN A 249 -37.67 39.29 18.25
C ASN A 249 -38.39 38.65 17.04
N GLN A 250 -37.93 37.53 16.53
CA GLN A 250 -38.54 36.85 15.41
C GLN A 250 -39.61 35.86 15.90
N ALA A 251 -40.90 36.29 15.83
CA ALA A 251 -42.04 35.48 16.25
C ALA A 251 -42.70 34.70 15.08
N ASP A 252 -42.39 35.02 13.84
CA ASP A 252 -42.98 34.38 12.67
C ASP A 252 -42.32 33.00 12.44
N PRO A 253 -43.10 31.88 12.54
CA PRO A 253 -42.59 30.54 12.36
C PRO A 253 -41.87 30.31 11.04
N LYS A 254 -42.36 30.86 9.95
CA LYS A 254 -41.77 30.69 8.63
C LYS A 254 -40.37 31.33 8.56
N ARG A 255 -40.25 32.51 9.06
CA ARG A 255 -38.99 33.27 9.08
C ARG A 255 -37.94 32.66 10.01
N VAL A 256 -38.36 32.04 11.13
CA VAL A 256 -37.45 31.30 12.00
C VAL A 256 -36.85 30.10 11.27
N LEU A 257 -37.68 29.39 10.49
CA LEU A 257 -37.25 28.24 9.71
C LEU A 257 -36.41 28.59 8.48
N ASP A 258 -36.34 29.87 8.09
CA ASP A 258 -35.39 30.31 7.05
C ASP A 258 -33.94 30.29 7.57
N HIS A 259 -33.73 30.38 8.87
CA HIS A 259 -32.42 30.37 9.48
C HIS A 259 -31.82 28.93 9.53
N SER A 260 -30.58 28.80 9.12
CA SER A 260 -29.91 27.48 8.97
C SER A 260 -29.80 26.69 10.26
N ALA A 261 -29.58 27.36 11.40
CA ALA A 261 -29.54 26.73 12.72
C ALA A 261 -30.90 26.07 13.08
N ALA A 262 -32.01 26.79 12.84
CA ALA A 262 -33.34 26.27 13.11
C ALA A 262 -33.71 25.12 12.14
N ARG A 263 -33.38 25.25 10.86
CA ARG A 263 -33.56 24.17 9.86
C ARG A 263 -32.81 22.89 10.28
N LEU A 264 -31.57 23.02 10.72
CA LEU A 264 -30.79 21.88 11.21
C LEU A 264 -31.45 21.26 12.42
N PHE A 265 -31.88 22.07 13.40
CA PHE A 265 -32.56 21.59 14.60
C PHE A 265 -33.81 20.77 14.25
N VAL A 266 -34.70 21.33 13.43
CA VAL A 266 -35.96 20.68 13.02
C VAL A 266 -35.68 19.40 12.23
N SER A 267 -34.75 19.43 11.29
CA SER A 267 -34.36 18.25 10.51
C SER A 267 -33.87 17.10 11.40
N ARG A 268 -33.09 17.39 12.44
CA ARG A 268 -32.57 16.37 13.38
C ARG A 268 -33.63 15.91 14.37
N ALA A 269 -34.50 16.82 14.83
CA ALA A 269 -35.62 16.45 15.71
C ALA A 269 -36.61 15.52 14.98
N MET A 270 -36.96 15.82 13.73
CA MET A 270 -37.81 14.96 12.88
C MET A 270 -37.14 13.59 12.59
N ALA A 271 -35.84 13.52 12.40
CA ALA A 271 -35.13 12.27 12.22
C ALA A 271 -35.19 11.38 13.48
N SER A 272 -35.30 11.99 14.67
CA SER A 272 -35.39 11.28 15.95
C SER A 272 -36.86 11.00 16.36
N GLN A 273 -37.80 11.82 15.91
CA GLN A 273 -39.23 11.70 16.19
C GLN A 273 -40.03 12.14 14.96
N ALA A 274 -40.64 11.18 14.27
CA ALA A 274 -41.32 11.43 12.99
C ALA A 274 -42.51 12.41 13.10
N ASP A 275 -43.20 12.45 14.26
CA ASP A 275 -44.35 13.33 14.55
C ASP A 275 -43.93 14.71 15.09
N PHE A 276 -42.64 15.05 15.05
CA PHE A 276 -42.17 16.36 15.52
C PHE A 276 -42.66 17.47 14.60
N LEU A 277 -43.57 18.32 15.10
CA LEU A 277 -44.09 19.48 14.36
C LEU A 277 -43.55 20.79 14.96
N PRO A 278 -42.96 21.64 14.14
CA PRO A 278 -42.52 22.98 14.56
C PRO A 278 -43.74 23.93 14.62
N ASP A 279 -44.57 23.83 15.66
CA ASP A 279 -45.72 24.73 15.92
C ASP A 279 -45.27 26.08 16.54
N GLY A 280 -46.20 27.00 16.70
CA GLY A 280 -45.86 28.35 17.12
C GLY A 280 -45.21 28.45 18.51
N GLU A 281 -45.54 27.59 19.47
CA GLU A 281 -44.94 27.57 20.81
C GLU A 281 -43.54 26.93 20.77
N ASN A 282 -43.38 25.89 19.99
CA ASN A 282 -42.11 25.16 19.82
C ASN A 282 -41.05 26.00 19.10
N ILE A 283 -41.47 26.85 18.17
CA ILE A 283 -40.57 27.73 17.40
C ILE A 283 -39.81 28.71 18.26
N SER A 284 -40.47 29.31 19.25
CA SER A 284 -39.82 30.22 20.20
C SER A 284 -38.74 29.52 21.02
N ALA A 285 -38.99 28.27 21.46
CA ALA A 285 -38.03 27.46 22.17
C ALA A 285 -36.88 27.07 21.26
N ILE A 286 -37.13 26.64 20.01
CA ILE A 286 -36.10 26.31 19.00
C ILE A 286 -35.19 27.54 18.76
N SER A 287 -35.78 28.71 18.55
CA SER A 287 -35.07 29.97 18.34
C SER A 287 -34.11 30.30 19.51
N ALA A 288 -34.63 30.17 20.75
CA ALA A 288 -33.85 30.37 21.97
C ALA A 288 -32.70 29.36 22.09
N ILE A 289 -32.94 28.08 21.84
CA ILE A 289 -31.95 27.00 21.86
C ILE A 289 -30.85 27.31 20.84
N CYS A 290 -31.19 27.60 19.58
CA CYS A 290 -30.22 27.87 18.51
C CYS A 290 -29.30 29.07 18.83
N ARG A 291 -29.84 30.16 19.39
CA ARG A 291 -29.05 31.33 19.82
C ARG A 291 -28.08 30.98 20.93
N ARG A 292 -28.57 30.28 21.97
CA ARG A 292 -27.71 29.89 23.11
C ARG A 292 -26.57 28.95 22.73
N LEU A 293 -26.79 28.18 21.67
CA LEU A 293 -25.77 27.30 21.14
C LEU A 293 -24.90 27.96 20.07
N ASP A 294 -24.96 29.32 19.96
CA ASP A 294 -24.16 30.14 19.04
C ASP A 294 -24.15 29.65 17.58
N GLY A 295 -25.17 28.95 17.15
CA GLY A 295 -25.25 28.35 15.81
C GLY A 295 -24.23 27.25 15.55
N ILE A 296 -23.65 26.62 16.58
CA ILE A 296 -22.67 25.52 16.43
C ILE A 296 -23.43 24.23 16.04
N PRO A 297 -23.21 23.68 14.82
CA PRO A 297 -23.97 22.55 14.31
C PRO A 297 -24.05 21.35 15.25
N LEU A 298 -22.90 20.90 15.79
CA LEU A 298 -22.82 19.74 16.67
C LEU A 298 -23.62 19.95 17.97
N ALA A 299 -23.56 21.16 18.55
CA ALA A 299 -24.34 21.49 19.73
C ALA A 299 -25.83 21.50 19.44
N ILE A 300 -26.23 21.98 18.26
CA ILE A 300 -27.64 21.98 17.80
C ILE A 300 -28.13 20.54 17.60
N GLU A 301 -27.35 19.68 16.98
CA GLU A 301 -27.70 18.25 16.78
C GLU A 301 -27.92 17.54 18.13
N PHE A 302 -27.04 17.79 19.12
CA PHE A 302 -27.23 17.24 20.47
C PHE A 302 -28.54 17.77 21.15
N ALA A 303 -28.80 19.07 21.05
CA ALA A 303 -29.98 19.63 21.64
C ALA A 303 -31.26 19.11 20.95
N ALA A 304 -31.26 18.95 19.63
CA ALA A 304 -32.37 18.38 18.86
C ALA A 304 -32.64 16.91 19.24
N ALA A 305 -31.58 16.07 19.35
CA ALA A 305 -31.73 14.68 19.78
C ALA A 305 -32.32 14.58 21.22
N ARG A 306 -31.97 15.51 22.12
CA ARG A 306 -32.52 15.57 23.49
C ARG A 306 -33.92 16.12 23.54
N ALA A 307 -34.25 17.07 22.68
CA ALA A 307 -35.59 17.63 22.62
C ALA A 307 -36.69 16.59 22.30
N ALA A 308 -36.32 15.60 21.45
CA ALA A 308 -37.20 14.46 21.15
C ALA A 308 -37.53 13.61 22.39
N THR A 309 -36.65 13.55 23.40
CA THR A 309 -36.81 12.71 24.59
C THR A 309 -37.35 13.51 25.79
N LEU A 310 -36.87 14.74 26.00
CA LEU A 310 -37.11 15.54 27.20
C LEU A 310 -38.14 16.66 26.97
N GLY A 311 -38.48 16.97 25.74
CA GLY A 311 -39.31 18.10 25.34
C GLY A 311 -38.54 19.43 25.23
N LEU A 312 -38.92 20.27 24.27
CA LEU A 312 -38.24 21.52 23.90
C LEU A 312 -38.12 22.52 25.05
N ARG A 313 -39.21 22.73 25.81
CA ARG A 313 -39.21 23.67 26.94
C ARG A 313 -38.23 23.27 28.03
N HIS A 314 -38.08 21.97 28.27
CA HIS A 314 -37.15 21.46 29.29
C HIS A 314 -35.70 21.66 28.85
N VAL A 315 -35.40 21.39 27.56
CA VAL A 315 -34.07 21.64 26.98
C VAL A 315 -33.70 23.11 27.05
N ALA A 316 -34.64 24.03 26.65
CA ALA A 316 -34.40 25.47 26.69
C ALA A 316 -34.14 25.97 28.14
N ALA A 317 -34.95 25.57 29.12
CA ALA A 317 -34.77 25.94 30.52
C ALA A 317 -33.44 25.44 31.11
N ARG A 318 -33.06 24.20 30.83
CA ARG A 318 -31.78 23.64 31.31
C ARG A 318 -30.55 24.28 30.70
N LEU A 319 -30.64 24.72 29.45
CA LEU A 319 -29.56 25.53 28.83
C LEU A 319 -29.43 26.90 29.53
N ASP A 320 -30.52 27.50 30.00
CA ASP A 320 -30.50 28.77 30.77
C ASP A 320 -29.71 28.62 32.07
N ASP A 321 -30.06 27.64 32.88
CA ASP A 321 -29.48 27.45 34.21
C ASP A 321 -27.94 27.24 34.14
N ARG A 322 -27.47 26.50 33.13
CA ARG A 322 -26.03 26.16 33.00
C ARG A 322 -25.17 27.25 32.42
N PHE A 323 -25.64 28.00 31.44
CA PHE A 323 -24.88 29.11 30.88
C PHE A 323 -24.81 30.26 31.88
N GLY A 324 -25.79 30.39 32.80
CA GLY A 324 -25.70 31.33 33.92
C GLY A 324 -24.61 30.95 34.95
N LEU A 325 -24.38 29.69 35.19
CA LEU A 325 -23.37 29.18 36.14
C LEU A 325 -21.96 29.18 35.55
N LEU A 326 -21.77 29.02 34.22
CA LEU A 326 -20.46 28.94 33.56
C LEU A 326 -19.78 30.31 33.27
N THR A 327 -20.49 31.40 33.40
CA THR A 327 -19.90 32.76 33.35
C THR A 327 -18.94 33.05 34.47
N SER A 328 -18.84 32.21 35.50
CA SER A 328 -17.92 32.37 36.65
C SER A 328 -16.62 31.55 36.58
N GLY A 329 -16.39 30.70 35.57
CA GLY A 329 -15.21 29.80 35.41
C GLY A 329 -14.35 30.15 34.19
N ARG A 330 -13.03 30.39 34.40
CA ARG A 330 -11.95 30.63 33.42
C ARG A 330 -12.25 31.65 32.30
N ARG A 331 -11.93 32.90 32.57
CA ARG A 331 -12.12 34.09 31.70
C ARG A 331 -11.28 34.11 30.42
N THR A 332 -10.44 33.10 30.14
CA THR A 332 -9.47 33.12 29.04
C THR A 332 -9.80 32.25 27.83
N ALA A 333 -10.84 31.41 27.87
CA ALA A 333 -11.29 30.62 26.70
C ALA A 333 -12.31 31.38 25.87
N LEU A 334 -12.24 31.25 24.54
CA LEU A 334 -13.22 31.82 23.60
C LEU A 334 -14.62 31.30 23.93
N ALA A 335 -15.65 32.19 23.99
CA ALA A 335 -17.02 31.88 24.36
C ALA A 335 -17.60 30.63 23.65
N ARG A 336 -17.24 30.41 22.39
CA ARG A 336 -17.69 29.27 21.56
C ARG A 336 -17.15 27.91 22.03
N HIS A 337 -15.95 27.87 22.62
CA HIS A 337 -15.40 26.62 23.19
C HIS A 337 -16.09 26.28 24.50
N GLN A 338 -16.50 27.28 25.26
CA GLN A 338 -17.28 27.11 26.48
C GLN A 338 -18.67 26.54 26.18
N THR A 339 -19.33 27.02 25.13
CA THR A 339 -20.66 26.55 24.70
C THR A 339 -20.65 25.08 24.29
N LEU A 340 -19.70 24.63 23.47
CA LEU A 340 -19.60 23.23 23.06
C LEU A 340 -19.28 22.33 24.26
N ARG A 341 -18.35 22.74 25.11
CA ARG A 341 -17.97 22.02 26.32
C ARG A 341 -19.17 21.85 27.25
N ALA A 342 -19.90 22.91 27.52
CA ALA A 342 -21.11 22.89 28.35
C ALA A 342 -22.17 21.94 27.76
N THR A 343 -22.33 21.92 26.45
CA THR A 343 -23.26 21.01 25.77
C THR A 343 -22.85 19.55 25.91
N LEU A 344 -21.55 19.26 25.82
CA LEU A 344 -21.04 17.91 26.02
C LEU A 344 -21.19 17.45 27.48
N ASP A 345 -20.83 18.34 28.45
CA ASP A 345 -21.02 18.06 29.88
C ASP A 345 -22.50 17.76 30.19
N TRP A 346 -23.41 18.57 29.66
CA TRP A 346 -24.85 18.33 29.81
C TRP A 346 -25.30 17.01 29.17
N SER A 347 -24.85 16.73 27.94
CA SER A 347 -25.19 15.47 27.27
C SER A 347 -24.67 14.26 28.05
N TYR A 348 -23.46 14.37 28.62
CA TYR A 348 -22.84 13.34 29.43
C TYR A 348 -23.59 13.08 30.74
N GLU A 349 -23.96 14.13 31.47
CA GLU A 349 -24.67 13.99 32.75
C GLU A 349 -26.10 13.40 32.60
N LEU A 350 -26.70 13.52 31.40
CA LEU A 350 -27.98 12.90 31.08
C LEU A 350 -27.85 11.40 30.69
N LEU A 351 -26.66 10.88 30.61
CA LEU A 351 -26.43 9.46 30.39
C LEU A 351 -26.61 8.68 31.70
N ALA A 352 -27.12 7.46 31.62
CA ALA A 352 -27.09 6.55 32.73
C ALA A 352 -25.62 6.21 33.12
N PRO A 353 -25.34 5.89 34.39
CA PRO A 353 -23.94 5.61 34.81
C PRO A 353 -23.22 4.59 33.92
N LEU A 354 -23.93 3.55 33.49
CA LEU A 354 -23.37 2.53 32.62
C LEU A 354 -23.10 3.05 31.19
N GLU A 355 -23.96 3.93 30.67
CA GLU A 355 -23.74 4.59 29.37
C GLU A 355 -22.54 5.56 29.43
N GLN A 356 -22.36 6.27 30.56
CA GLN A 356 -21.20 7.14 30.81
C GLN A 356 -19.91 6.32 30.79
N HIS A 357 -19.89 5.21 31.52
CA HIS A 357 -18.77 4.32 31.61
C HIS A 357 -18.35 3.75 30.24
N VAL A 358 -19.31 3.20 29.49
CA VAL A 358 -19.04 2.67 28.15
C VAL A 358 -18.58 3.78 27.21
N LEU A 359 -19.23 4.94 27.19
CA LEU A 359 -18.82 6.08 26.34
C LEU A 359 -17.37 6.49 26.60
N CYS A 360 -16.98 6.62 27.87
CA CYS A 360 -15.61 6.99 28.26
C CYS A 360 -14.60 5.97 27.77
N ARG A 361 -14.86 4.68 27.94
CA ARG A 361 -13.97 3.60 27.51
C ARG A 361 -13.86 3.49 25.99
N LEU A 362 -14.95 3.74 25.25
CA LEU A 362 -14.91 3.79 23.78
C LEU A 362 -14.02 4.93 23.24
N GLY A 363 -13.68 5.91 24.06
CA GLY A 363 -12.76 7.00 23.69
C GLY A 363 -11.34 6.54 23.34
N VAL A 364 -10.91 5.32 23.70
CA VAL A 364 -9.59 4.80 23.38
C VAL A 364 -9.45 4.38 21.92
N PHE A 365 -10.56 4.13 21.21
CA PHE A 365 -10.53 3.75 19.80
C PHE A 365 -10.14 4.91 18.90
N HIS A 366 -9.29 4.61 17.92
CA HIS A 366 -8.92 5.52 16.84
C HIS A 366 -9.55 5.02 15.53
N GLY A 367 -10.37 5.86 14.92
CA GLY A 367 -11.19 5.44 13.79
C GLY A 367 -12.46 4.70 14.21
N GLY A 368 -12.81 3.61 13.55
CA GLY A 368 -13.99 2.81 13.86
C GLY A 368 -13.70 1.59 14.73
N PHE A 369 -14.75 1.03 15.33
CA PHE A 369 -14.69 -0.20 16.15
C PHE A 369 -15.89 -1.10 15.89
N THR A 370 -15.76 -2.39 16.17
CA THR A 370 -16.86 -3.38 16.14
C THR A 370 -17.53 -3.49 17.51
N LEU A 371 -18.67 -4.14 17.59
CA LEU A 371 -19.35 -4.38 18.87
C LEU A 371 -18.53 -5.30 19.77
N GLU A 372 -17.82 -6.28 19.20
CA GLU A 372 -16.92 -7.17 19.94
C GLU A 372 -15.75 -6.39 20.55
N ALA A 373 -15.16 -5.46 19.79
CA ALA A 373 -14.10 -4.59 20.29
C ALA A 373 -14.62 -3.68 21.42
N ALA A 374 -15.82 -3.10 21.24
CA ALA A 374 -16.47 -2.29 22.25
C ALA A 374 -16.71 -3.06 23.54
N ALA A 375 -17.21 -4.31 23.44
CA ALA A 375 -17.46 -5.17 24.58
C ALA A 375 -16.16 -5.54 25.32
N ALA A 376 -15.09 -5.85 24.57
CA ALA A 376 -13.79 -6.18 25.17
C ALA A 376 -13.19 -5.01 25.96
N VAL A 377 -13.34 -3.77 25.48
CA VAL A 377 -12.81 -2.59 26.17
C VAL A 377 -13.72 -2.14 27.32
N ALA A 378 -15.04 -2.35 27.18
CA ALA A 378 -16.01 -2.05 28.22
C ALA A 378 -16.11 -3.12 29.31
N GLU A 379 -15.18 -4.07 29.34
CA GLU A 379 -15.22 -5.29 30.19
C GLU A 379 -15.46 -4.99 31.67
N GLU A 380 -16.65 -5.42 32.13
CA GLU A 380 -17.03 -5.58 33.53
C GLU A 380 -17.96 -6.79 33.64
N PRO A 381 -18.14 -7.39 34.83
CA PRO A 381 -18.97 -8.59 35.00
C PRO A 381 -20.42 -8.44 34.52
N ALA A 382 -20.91 -7.21 34.47
CA ALA A 382 -22.26 -6.87 33.98
C ALA A 382 -22.33 -6.51 32.48
N ASN A 383 -21.18 -6.25 31.82
CA ASN A 383 -21.09 -5.75 30.43
C ASN A 383 -20.95 -6.88 29.44
N THR A 384 -21.97 -7.72 29.32
CA THR A 384 -22.02 -8.73 28.24
C THR A 384 -22.22 -8.08 26.87
N LEU A 385 -21.84 -8.74 25.79
CA LEU A 385 -21.97 -8.23 24.41
C LEU A 385 -23.38 -7.67 24.11
N PRO A 386 -24.52 -8.35 24.46
CA PRO A 386 -25.84 -7.79 24.23
C PRO A 386 -26.11 -6.48 25.01
N VAL A 387 -25.54 -6.35 26.20
CA VAL A 387 -25.69 -5.12 27.01
C VAL A 387 -24.92 -3.96 26.39
N VAL A 388 -23.70 -4.21 25.94
CA VAL A 388 -22.87 -3.20 25.24
C VAL A 388 -23.50 -2.80 23.92
N GLU A 389 -24.07 -3.74 23.17
CA GLU A 389 -24.81 -3.48 21.93
C GLU A 389 -25.99 -2.51 22.16
N ASP A 390 -26.83 -2.79 23.18
CA ASP A 390 -27.94 -1.91 23.56
C ASP A 390 -27.46 -0.49 23.92
N ILE A 391 -26.36 -0.40 24.68
CA ILE A 391 -25.76 0.87 25.06
C ILE A 391 -25.20 1.62 23.83
N VAL A 392 -24.48 0.95 22.94
CA VAL A 392 -23.96 1.55 21.71
C VAL A 392 -25.09 2.09 20.85
N CYS A 393 -26.19 1.34 20.70
CA CYS A 393 -27.39 1.79 20.01
C CYS A 393 -28.01 3.03 20.68
N LYS A 394 -28.11 3.04 22.02
CA LYS A 394 -28.60 4.20 22.80
C LYS A 394 -27.70 5.43 22.65
N LEU A 395 -26.37 5.26 22.65
CA LEU A 395 -25.43 6.33 22.43
C LEU A 395 -25.53 6.88 21.00
N ALA A 396 -25.80 6.03 20.01
CA ALA A 396 -26.02 6.45 18.63
C ALA A 396 -27.30 7.26 18.47
N THR A 397 -28.43 6.85 19.10
CA THR A 397 -29.65 7.65 19.08
C THR A 397 -29.49 9.00 19.75
N LYS A 398 -28.51 9.12 20.66
CA LYS A 398 -28.13 10.37 21.34
C LYS A 398 -27.07 11.18 20.56
N SER A 399 -26.77 10.79 19.31
CA SER A 399 -25.77 11.42 18.42
C SER A 399 -24.33 11.45 18.97
N LEU A 400 -24.00 10.56 19.90
CA LEU A 400 -22.66 10.44 20.48
C LEU A 400 -21.79 9.43 19.69
N LEU A 401 -22.42 8.51 18.97
CA LEU A 401 -21.81 7.56 18.05
C LEU A 401 -22.51 7.63 16.70
N ALA A 402 -21.80 7.21 15.65
CA ALA A 402 -22.36 7.07 14.32
C ALA A 402 -21.99 5.69 13.74
N LEU A 403 -22.93 5.09 13.00
CA LEU A 403 -22.65 3.88 12.23
C LEU A 403 -21.82 4.26 11.00
N ASP A 404 -20.70 3.58 10.80
CA ASP A 404 -19.86 3.73 9.60
C ASP A 404 -20.35 2.77 8.51
N GLY A 405 -21.08 3.31 7.53
CA GLY A 405 -21.62 2.54 6.41
C GLY A 405 -20.62 2.33 5.25
N SER A 406 -19.35 2.68 5.41
CA SER A 406 -18.38 2.74 4.32
C SER A 406 -17.75 1.40 3.89
N GLY A 407 -18.26 0.23 4.34
CA GLY A 407 -17.70 -1.06 3.93
C GLY A 407 -18.39 -2.28 4.53
N PRO A 408 -17.90 -3.49 4.28
CA PRO A 408 -18.48 -4.72 4.82
C PRO A 408 -18.34 -4.76 6.36
N GLY A 409 -19.43 -5.10 7.06
CA GLY A 409 -19.52 -5.18 8.52
C GLY A 409 -19.96 -3.88 9.18
N ASP A 410 -20.80 -4.00 10.21
CA ASP A 410 -21.28 -2.88 10.99
C ASP A 410 -20.17 -2.39 11.93
N ARG A 411 -19.67 -1.18 11.67
CA ARG A 411 -18.68 -0.51 12.52
C ARG A 411 -19.24 0.78 13.07
N TRP A 412 -18.85 1.10 14.27
CA TRP A 412 -19.25 2.32 14.97
C TRP A 412 -18.09 3.29 15.03
N ARG A 413 -18.39 4.57 14.97
CA ARG A 413 -17.40 5.64 14.98
C ARG A 413 -17.81 6.74 15.95
N MET A 414 -16.85 7.28 16.68
CA MET A 414 -17.02 8.43 17.55
C MET A 414 -16.41 9.67 16.86
N LEU A 415 -17.13 10.79 16.89
CA LEU A 415 -16.56 12.06 16.42
C LEU A 415 -15.39 12.47 17.29
N GLU A 416 -14.33 13.01 16.68
CA GLU A 416 -13.08 13.32 17.38
C GLU A 416 -13.27 14.24 18.59
N THR A 417 -14.19 15.22 18.49
CA THR A 417 -14.50 16.12 19.61
C THR A 417 -15.12 15.34 20.79
N ILE A 418 -15.97 14.34 20.50
CA ILE A 418 -16.60 13.51 21.54
C ILE A 418 -15.57 12.56 22.10
N ARG A 419 -14.69 12.00 21.25
CA ARG A 419 -13.59 11.12 21.65
C ARG A 419 -12.63 11.80 22.62
N ALA A 420 -12.22 13.02 22.28
CA ALA A 420 -11.34 13.81 23.15
C ALA A 420 -12.01 14.09 24.51
N TYR A 421 -13.31 14.39 24.53
CA TYR A 421 -14.08 14.59 25.75
C TYR A 421 -14.21 13.29 26.55
N ALA A 422 -14.51 12.15 25.91
CA ALA A 422 -14.60 10.85 26.53
C ALA A 422 -13.29 10.41 27.18
N LEU A 423 -12.15 10.65 26.49
CA LEU A 423 -10.80 10.40 27.02
C LEU A 423 -10.48 11.26 28.22
N GLU A 424 -10.88 12.52 28.20
CA GLU A 424 -10.71 13.40 29.37
C GLU A 424 -11.46 12.86 30.59
N LYS A 425 -12.73 12.49 30.43
CA LYS A 425 -13.52 11.88 31.50
C LYS A 425 -12.96 10.54 31.96
N LEU A 426 -12.43 9.75 31.05
CA LEU A 426 -11.75 8.49 31.35
C LEU A 426 -10.46 8.71 32.18
N ASN A 427 -9.70 9.74 31.84
CA ASN A 427 -8.52 10.13 32.61
C ASN A 427 -8.90 10.66 34.01
N ASP A 428 -9.93 11.52 34.10
CA ASP A 428 -10.44 12.03 35.38
C ASP A 428 -10.93 10.91 36.30
N ALA A 429 -11.51 9.83 35.73
CA ALA A 429 -11.91 8.62 36.45
C ALA A 429 -10.73 7.71 36.84
N GLY A 430 -9.52 7.96 36.35
CA GLY A 430 -8.35 7.12 36.61
C GLY A 430 -8.35 5.77 35.89
N GLU A 431 -9.28 5.53 34.95
CA GLU A 431 -9.47 4.25 34.25
C GLU A 431 -8.73 4.14 32.91
N ALA A 432 -8.06 5.21 32.48
CA ALA A 432 -7.47 5.27 31.15
C ALA A 432 -6.40 4.19 30.89
N ALA A 433 -5.57 3.86 31.89
CA ALA A 433 -4.57 2.82 31.76
C ALA A 433 -5.19 1.43 31.53
N ARG A 434 -6.26 1.10 32.28
CA ARG A 434 -7.00 -0.16 32.13
C ARG A 434 -7.67 -0.27 30.77
N ALA A 435 -8.38 0.77 30.36
CA ALA A 435 -9.08 0.76 29.06
C ALA A 435 -8.11 0.62 27.88
N ARG A 436 -6.96 1.34 27.90
CA ARG A 436 -5.92 1.22 26.88
C ARG A 436 -5.25 -0.16 26.89
N ARG A 437 -5.07 -0.77 28.06
CA ARG A 437 -4.58 -2.13 28.17
C ARG A 437 -5.53 -3.12 27.50
N LEU A 438 -6.82 -3.10 27.86
CA LEU A 438 -7.85 -3.95 27.26
C LEU A 438 -7.94 -3.76 25.73
N HIS A 439 -7.82 -2.53 25.26
CA HIS A 439 -7.75 -2.21 23.84
C HIS A 439 -6.55 -2.87 23.18
N ALA A 440 -5.36 -2.76 23.76
CA ALA A 440 -4.16 -3.38 23.23
C ALA A 440 -4.21 -4.92 23.28
N GLU A 441 -4.74 -5.50 24.35
CA GLU A 441 -4.96 -6.95 24.50
C GLU A 441 -5.93 -7.47 23.44
N TYR A 442 -7.05 -6.77 23.21
CA TYR A 442 -8.02 -7.14 22.19
C TYR A 442 -7.40 -7.19 20.80
N PHE A 443 -6.65 -6.16 20.39
CA PHE A 443 -6.01 -6.14 19.08
C PHE A 443 -4.87 -7.15 18.98
N ARG A 444 -4.11 -7.39 20.04
CA ARG A 444 -3.14 -8.47 20.07
C ARG A 444 -3.82 -9.82 19.79
N ASP A 445 -4.90 -10.12 20.47
CA ASP A 445 -5.60 -11.39 20.36
C ASP A 445 -6.35 -11.55 19.04
N LEU A 446 -6.81 -10.44 18.45
CA LEU A 446 -7.39 -10.40 17.12
C LEU A 446 -6.36 -10.74 16.03
N PHE A 447 -5.14 -10.19 16.12
CA PHE A 447 -4.08 -10.38 15.13
C PHE A 447 -3.20 -11.61 15.36
N MET A 448 -3.14 -12.14 16.59
CA MET A 448 -2.33 -13.31 16.93
C MET A 448 -2.64 -14.56 16.09
N PRO A 449 -3.92 -14.95 15.83
CA PRO A 449 -4.23 -16.10 15.00
C PRO A 449 -3.72 -15.96 13.55
N ILE A 450 -3.57 -14.75 13.04
CA ILE A 450 -3.06 -14.46 11.70
C ILE A 450 -1.58 -14.81 11.62
N SER A 451 -0.82 -14.50 12.66
CA SER A 451 0.61 -14.82 12.73
C SER A 451 0.87 -16.33 12.88
N SER A 452 -0.04 -17.08 13.50
CA SER A 452 0.08 -18.51 13.76
C SER A 452 -0.51 -19.40 12.66
N ARG A 453 -1.37 -18.85 11.78
CA ARG A 453 -1.92 -19.61 10.66
C ARG A 453 -0.87 -19.74 9.56
N ALA A 454 -0.28 -20.91 9.46
CA ALA A 454 0.60 -21.29 8.35
C ALA A 454 -0.12 -21.32 6.99
N SER A 455 -1.44 -21.34 6.98
CA SER A 455 -2.30 -21.21 5.82
C SER A 455 -3.12 -19.95 5.96
N LEU A 456 -2.66 -18.87 5.33
CA LEU A 456 -3.53 -17.77 4.96
C LEU A 456 -4.46 -18.26 3.83
N GLU A 457 -5.41 -19.12 4.15
CA GLU A 457 -6.67 -19.18 3.41
C GLU A 457 -7.43 -17.88 3.72
N THR A 458 -6.82 -16.77 3.43
CA THR A 458 -7.45 -15.47 3.49
C THR A 458 -8.36 -15.38 2.28
N LYS A 459 -9.66 -15.61 2.54
CA LYS A 459 -10.67 -14.97 1.70
C LYS A 459 -10.27 -13.50 1.60
N ALA A 460 -10.35 -12.94 0.40
CA ALA A 460 -10.07 -11.52 0.15
C ALA A 460 -10.78 -10.57 1.14
N ASP A 461 -11.88 -11.01 1.72
CA ASP A 461 -12.66 -10.33 2.75
C ASP A 461 -11.91 -10.20 4.10
N GLY A 462 -11.05 -11.14 4.50
CA GLY A 462 -10.34 -11.08 5.78
C GLY A 462 -9.34 -9.93 5.86
N ILE A 463 -8.57 -9.70 4.78
CA ILE A 463 -7.57 -8.61 4.73
C ILE A 463 -8.24 -7.23 4.72
N ALA A 464 -9.42 -7.10 4.15
CA ALA A 464 -10.17 -5.84 4.12
C ALA A 464 -10.62 -5.41 5.54
N TYR A 465 -10.90 -6.34 6.44
CA TYR A 465 -11.21 -6.04 7.84
C TYR A 465 -9.97 -5.56 8.61
N GLU A 466 -8.81 -6.19 8.38
CA GLU A 466 -7.56 -5.90 9.09
C GLU A 466 -7.03 -4.49 8.78
N VAL A 467 -7.16 -4.02 7.55
CA VAL A 467 -6.73 -2.66 7.14
C VAL A 467 -7.45 -1.57 7.94
N ARG A 468 -8.71 -1.79 8.30
CA ARG A 468 -9.55 -0.81 9.00
C ARG A 468 -9.19 -0.66 10.49
N ASP A 469 -8.47 -1.63 11.05
CA ASP A 469 -8.05 -1.61 12.45
C ASP A 469 -6.60 -1.13 12.65
N LEU A 470 -5.88 -0.82 11.58
CA LEU A 470 -4.49 -0.36 11.68
C LEU A 470 -4.31 0.89 12.56
N ASP A 471 -5.25 1.83 12.53
CA ASP A 471 -5.17 3.02 13.38
C ASP A 471 -5.35 2.68 14.86
N ASN A 472 -6.21 1.71 15.16
CA ASN A 472 -6.35 1.17 16.52
C ASN A 472 -5.08 0.43 16.95
N VAL A 473 -4.48 -0.36 16.06
CA VAL A 473 -3.20 -1.04 16.31
C VAL A 473 -2.09 -0.03 16.57
N ARG A 474 -1.99 1.03 15.77
CA ARG A 474 -1.00 2.11 15.97
C ARG A 474 -1.16 2.76 17.33
N ALA A 475 -2.39 3.13 17.69
CA ALA A 475 -2.68 3.73 19.00
C ALA A 475 -2.36 2.78 20.16
N ALA A 476 -2.66 1.50 20.01
CA ALA A 476 -2.31 0.47 20.99
C ALA A 476 -0.79 0.33 21.17
N LEU A 477 -0.04 0.27 20.07
CA LEU A 477 1.42 0.18 20.09
C LEU A 477 2.06 1.43 20.70
N ASP A 478 1.58 2.63 20.33
CA ASP A 478 2.10 3.88 20.87
C ASP A 478 1.89 3.96 22.38
N TRP A 479 0.75 3.48 22.88
CA TRP A 479 0.54 3.36 24.32
C TRP A 479 1.45 2.31 24.94
N CYS A 480 1.53 1.10 24.38
CA CYS A 480 2.34 0.00 24.91
C CYS A 480 3.81 0.38 25.10
N PHE A 481 4.37 1.12 24.16
CA PHE A 481 5.76 1.59 24.20
C PHE A 481 5.95 2.95 24.90
N SER A 482 4.89 3.50 25.53
CA SER A 482 5.00 4.68 26.37
C SER A 482 5.46 4.32 27.79
N SER A 483 5.83 5.31 28.58
CA SER A 483 6.23 5.11 29.98
C SER A 483 5.12 4.54 30.89
N ALA A 484 3.86 4.64 30.48
CA ALA A 484 2.69 4.12 31.20
C ALA A 484 2.13 2.83 30.56
N GLY A 485 2.81 2.30 29.56
CA GLY A 485 2.35 1.15 28.77
C GLY A 485 2.82 -0.19 29.29
N ASP A 486 2.48 -1.24 28.53
CA ASP A 486 2.90 -2.62 28.78
C ASP A 486 3.73 -3.12 27.58
N LEU A 487 5.05 -3.18 27.77
CA LEU A 487 5.98 -3.59 26.73
C LEU A 487 5.73 -5.01 26.21
N ALA A 488 5.30 -5.93 27.08
CA ALA A 488 5.05 -7.33 26.71
C ALA A 488 3.88 -7.44 25.73
N ILE A 489 2.80 -6.67 25.95
CA ILE A 489 1.68 -6.57 25.02
C ILE A 489 2.15 -5.93 23.72
N GLY A 490 2.93 -4.82 23.80
CA GLY A 490 3.42 -4.09 22.63
C GLY A 490 4.27 -4.95 21.70
N VAL A 491 5.22 -5.69 22.27
CA VAL A 491 6.10 -6.59 21.52
C VAL A 491 5.31 -7.74 20.89
N SER A 492 4.34 -8.32 21.62
CA SER A 492 3.46 -9.39 21.12
C SER A 492 2.55 -8.89 19.99
N LEU A 493 1.95 -7.71 20.13
CA LEU A 493 1.11 -7.09 19.10
C LEU A 493 1.93 -6.74 17.86
N THR A 494 3.16 -6.23 18.04
CA THR A 494 4.07 -5.96 16.92
C THR A 494 4.33 -7.24 16.13
N ALA A 495 4.68 -8.35 16.80
CA ALA A 495 4.92 -9.63 16.15
C ALA A 495 3.67 -10.14 15.39
N ALA A 496 2.49 -9.99 15.98
CA ALA A 496 1.23 -10.41 15.40
C ALA A 496 0.88 -9.62 14.12
N CYS A 497 1.24 -8.32 14.05
CA CYS A 497 0.92 -7.44 12.92
C CYS A 497 1.91 -7.54 11.75
N VAL A 498 3.09 -8.16 11.92
CA VAL A 498 4.10 -8.31 10.86
C VAL A 498 3.52 -8.83 9.53
N PRO A 499 2.72 -9.92 9.49
CA PRO A 499 2.17 -10.42 8.22
C PRO A 499 1.28 -9.40 7.52
N VAL A 500 0.52 -8.61 8.27
CA VAL A 500 -0.40 -7.60 7.73
C VAL A 500 0.40 -6.44 7.13
N TRP A 501 1.38 -5.89 7.83
CA TRP A 501 2.24 -4.82 7.28
C TRP A 501 2.96 -5.24 6.01
N LEU A 502 3.54 -6.44 5.98
CA LEU A 502 4.24 -6.94 4.79
C LEU A 502 3.28 -7.17 3.61
N ASN A 503 2.07 -7.67 3.88
CA ASN A 503 1.05 -7.86 2.85
C ASN A 503 0.57 -6.51 2.27
N LEU A 504 0.41 -5.51 3.13
CA LEU A 504 0.04 -4.15 2.72
C LEU A 504 1.22 -3.36 2.14
N SER A 505 2.42 -3.93 2.12
CA SER A 505 3.66 -3.26 1.70
C SER A 505 4.00 -2.03 2.57
N LEU A 506 3.61 -2.05 3.85
CA LEU A 506 3.97 -1.05 4.87
C LEU A 506 5.32 -1.44 5.50
N VAL A 507 6.35 -1.54 4.65
CA VAL A 507 7.67 -2.07 5.03
C VAL A 507 8.37 -1.16 6.02
N ALA A 508 8.28 0.15 5.82
CA ALA A 508 8.88 1.15 6.71
C ALA A 508 8.29 1.10 8.13
N GLU A 509 6.96 1.04 8.23
CA GLU A 509 6.29 0.90 9.52
C GLU A 509 6.62 -0.44 10.19
N CYS A 510 6.69 -1.53 9.41
CA CYS A 510 7.11 -2.84 9.90
C CYS A 510 8.54 -2.79 10.47
N ARG A 511 9.48 -2.14 9.77
CA ARG A 511 10.87 -1.99 10.22
C ARG A 511 10.95 -1.20 11.53
N GLU A 512 10.38 -0.01 11.56
CA GLU A 512 10.43 0.88 12.72
C GLU A 512 9.81 0.23 13.96
N ARG A 513 8.62 -0.38 13.80
CA ARG A 513 7.94 -1.06 14.91
C ARG A 513 8.69 -2.32 15.36
N ALA A 514 9.23 -3.11 14.44
CA ALA A 514 10.03 -4.28 14.77
C ALA A 514 11.36 -3.90 15.43
N GLU A 515 12.05 -2.88 14.96
CA GLU A 515 13.27 -2.34 15.57
C GLU A 515 13.02 -1.91 17.00
N ARG A 516 11.95 -1.14 17.24
CA ARG A 516 11.55 -0.70 18.58
C ARG A 516 11.23 -1.88 19.51
N ALA A 517 10.55 -2.90 18.99
CA ALA A 517 10.24 -4.11 19.74
C ALA A 517 11.51 -4.93 20.07
N LEU A 518 12.45 -5.03 19.11
CA LEU A 518 13.71 -5.76 19.30
C LEU A 518 14.69 -5.05 20.25
N ALA A 519 14.56 -3.72 20.39
CA ALA A 519 15.36 -2.93 21.33
C ALA A 519 14.89 -3.07 22.78
N CYS A 520 13.75 -3.73 23.06
CA CYS A 520 13.26 -3.93 24.43
C CYS A 520 14.12 -4.97 25.16
N PRO A 521 14.72 -4.64 26.33
CA PRO A 521 15.55 -5.57 27.09
C PRO A 521 14.81 -6.84 27.56
N GLU A 522 13.49 -6.72 27.70
CA GLU A 522 12.61 -7.77 28.24
C GLU A 522 12.10 -8.73 27.14
N ILE A 523 12.52 -8.56 25.90
CA ILE A 523 12.02 -9.34 24.75
C ILE A 523 12.16 -10.86 24.95
N GLU A 524 13.23 -11.28 25.63
CA GLU A 524 13.48 -12.70 25.91
C GLU A 524 12.51 -13.30 26.91
N GLN A 525 12.00 -12.47 27.85
CA GLN A 525 11.02 -12.88 28.85
C GLN A 525 9.57 -12.67 28.39
N ALA A 526 9.35 -11.63 27.61
CA ALA A 526 8.02 -11.22 27.15
C ALA A 526 7.48 -12.08 26.00
N LEU A 527 8.35 -12.69 25.18
CA LEU A 527 7.95 -13.42 23.99
C LEU A 527 8.37 -14.89 24.02
N SER A 528 7.49 -15.74 23.47
CA SER A 528 7.89 -17.08 23.05
C SER A 528 9.01 -17.01 22.01
N ALA A 529 9.84 -18.05 21.94
CA ALA A 529 10.89 -18.17 20.95
C ALA A 529 10.34 -17.97 19.49
N HIS A 530 9.15 -18.47 19.24
CA HIS A 530 8.46 -18.34 17.94
C HIS A 530 8.18 -16.87 17.58
N LEU A 531 7.65 -16.07 18.48
CA LEU A 531 7.35 -14.65 18.21
C LEU A 531 8.63 -13.81 18.08
N ARG A 532 9.66 -14.09 18.89
CA ARG A 532 10.98 -13.45 18.73
C ARG A 532 11.57 -13.71 17.35
N MET A 533 11.55 -14.95 16.92
CA MET A 533 12.01 -15.37 15.62
C MET A 533 11.26 -14.61 14.49
N GLN A 534 9.93 -14.51 14.59
CA GLN A 534 9.12 -13.78 13.61
C GLN A 534 9.55 -12.31 13.51
N LEU A 535 9.82 -11.66 14.64
CA LEU A 535 10.29 -10.26 14.63
C LEU A 535 11.67 -10.12 13.99
N TYR A 536 12.64 -11.01 14.32
CA TYR A 536 13.97 -10.97 13.69
C TYR A 536 13.89 -11.17 12.17
N ILE A 537 13.10 -12.15 11.70
CA ILE A 537 12.92 -12.41 10.27
C ILE A 537 12.22 -11.23 9.59
N ALA A 538 11.20 -10.64 10.23
CA ALA A 538 10.47 -9.51 9.69
C ALA A 538 11.35 -8.27 9.57
N PHE A 539 12.12 -7.95 10.62
CA PHE A 539 13.04 -6.83 10.60
C PHE A 539 14.11 -7.03 9.52
N GLY A 540 14.75 -8.20 9.47
CA GLY A 540 15.73 -8.50 8.42
C GLY A 540 15.16 -8.36 7.01
N ARG A 541 13.94 -8.85 6.78
CA ARG A 541 13.24 -8.70 5.49
C ARG A 541 12.90 -7.24 5.18
N ALA A 542 12.47 -6.47 6.15
CA ALA A 542 12.15 -5.07 5.97
C ALA A 542 13.40 -4.27 5.61
N VAL A 543 14.52 -4.52 6.29
CA VAL A 543 15.78 -3.84 6.01
C VAL A 543 16.34 -4.22 4.64
N VAL A 544 16.27 -5.49 4.23
CA VAL A 544 16.67 -5.91 2.87
C VAL A 544 15.86 -5.18 1.79
N GLN A 545 14.57 -4.94 2.03
CA GLN A 545 13.72 -4.20 1.08
C GLN A 545 14.01 -2.70 1.04
N SER A 546 14.46 -2.14 2.15
CA SER A 546 14.79 -0.72 2.26
C SER A 546 16.17 -0.36 1.72
N MET A 547 16.95 -1.34 1.34
CA MET A 547 18.30 -1.19 0.77
C MET A 547 19.33 -0.55 1.69
N GLY A 548 19.17 -0.67 3.00
CA GLY A 548 20.24 -0.42 3.96
C GLY A 548 21.14 -1.65 4.07
N ALA A 549 22.38 -1.57 3.63
CA ALA A 549 23.44 -2.50 4.00
C ALA A 549 23.95 -2.08 5.40
N GLU A 550 23.17 -2.30 6.43
CA GLU A 550 23.60 -2.04 7.79
C GLU A 550 24.30 -3.28 8.32
N GLU A 551 25.46 -3.09 8.95
CA GLU A 551 26.27 -4.17 9.55
C GLU A 551 25.48 -5.02 10.57
N GLN A 552 24.38 -4.50 11.07
CA GLN A 552 23.51 -5.17 12.06
C GLN A 552 22.65 -6.29 11.46
N ILE A 553 22.42 -6.29 10.14
CA ILE A 553 21.49 -7.25 9.49
C ILE A 553 21.97 -8.70 9.63
N ASP A 554 23.25 -8.94 9.45
CA ASP A 554 23.84 -10.27 9.61
C ASP A 554 23.55 -10.87 10.98
N SER A 555 23.72 -10.06 12.03
CA SER A 555 23.45 -10.46 13.42
C SER A 555 21.98 -10.77 13.65
N VAL A 556 21.09 -9.95 13.08
CA VAL A 556 19.63 -10.11 13.25
C VAL A 556 19.11 -11.35 12.53
N LEU A 557 19.51 -11.56 11.28
CA LEU A 557 19.12 -12.73 10.51
C LEU A 557 19.70 -14.02 11.09
N SER A 558 20.94 -13.99 11.55
CA SER A 558 21.59 -15.11 12.22
C SER A 558 20.86 -15.51 13.50
N LYS A 559 20.45 -14.56 14.35
CA LYS A 559 19.63 -14.83 15.55
C LYS A 559 18.28 -15.43 15.20
N GLY A 560 17.60 -14.89 14.18
CA GLY A 560 16.34 -15.45 13.69
C GLY A 560 16.46 -16.90 13.26
N LEU A 561 17.52 -17.21 12.51
CA LEU A 561 17.83 -18.56 12.04
C LEU A 561 18.19 -19.52 13.19
N GLU A 562 19.00 -19.06 14.14
CA GLU A 562 19.37 -19.84 15.34
C GLU A 562 18.13 -20.23 16.14
N ILE A 563 17.23 -19.27 16.39
CA ILE A 563 15.97 -19.53 17.12
C ILE A 563 15.10 -20.51 16.33
N ALA A 564 14.94 -20.33 15.00
CA ALA A 564 14.15 -21.21 14.15
C ALA A 564 14.63 -22.68 14.27
N ARG A 565 15.95 -22.88 14.24
CA ARG A 565 16.57 -24.20 14.42
C ARG A 565 16.37 -24.75 15.82
N SER A 566 16.49 -23.93 16.86
CA SER A 566 16.33 -24.35 18.26
C SER A 566 14.93 -24.83 18.57
N ILE A 567 13.89 -24.27 17.93
CA ILE A 567 12.49 -24.70 18.11
C ILE A 567 12.03 -25.71 17.06
N ASN A 568 12.94 -26.14 16.18
CA ASN A 568 12.67 -27.07 15.07
C ASN A 568 11.52 -26.64 14.13
N ASP A 569 11.37 -25.33 13.92
CA ASP A 569 10.41 -24.74 12.99
C ASP A 569 11.04 -24.62 11.60
N VAL A 570 10.83 -25.65 10.76
CA VAL A 570 11.43 -25.70 9.40
C VAL A 570 10.85 -24.61 8.51
N ASP A 571 9.59 -24.24 8.64
CA ASP A 571 8.98 -23.16 7.85
C ASP A 571 9.64 -21.80 8.14
N ALA A 572 9.94 -21.55 9.39
CA ALA A 572 10.65 -20.36 9.82
C ALA A 572 12.13 -20.40 9.41
N GLU A 573 12.77 -21.56 9.51
CA GLU A 573 14.15 -21.76 9.00
C GLU A 573 14.23 -21.42 7.51
N LEU A 574 13.28 -21.90 6.69
CA LEU A 574 13.23 -21.58 5.26
C LEU A 574 13.07 -20.07 5.01
N ARG A 575 12.21 -19.38 5.78
CA ARG A 575 12.03 -17.94 5.66
C ARG A 575 13.27 -17.15 6.06
N ALA A 576 13.94 -17.55 7.13
CA ALA A 576 15.19 -16.93 7.59
C ALA A 576 16.30 -17.13 6.55
N LEU A 577 16.50 -18.37 6.06
CA LEU A 577 17.49 -18.67 5.02
C LEU A 577 17.22 -17.90 3.73
N TRP A 578 15.95 -17.79 3.31
CA TRP A 578 15.59 -16.98 2.16
C TRP A 578 15.93 -15.50 2.36
N ALA A 579 15.64 -14.93 3.54
CA ALA A 579 15.97 -13.54 3.84
C ALA A 579 17.49 -13.30 3.86
N THR A 580 18.26 -14.23 4.43
CA THR A 580 19.74 -14.20 4.42
C THR A 580 20.28 -14.31 2.99
N TRP A 581 19.71 -15.21 2.18
CA TRP A 581 20.06 -15.34 0.77
C TRP A 581 19.81 -14.03 0.00
N CYS A 582 18.65 -13.40 0.17
CA CYS A 582 18.34 -12.10 -0.44
C CYS A 582 19.34 -11.01 -0.02
N TYR A 583 19.71 -10.97 1.25
CA TYR A 583 20.66 -10.00 1.76
C TYR A 583 22.04 -10.16 1.10
N LEU A 584 22.55 -11.39 1.05
CA LEU A 584 23.83 -11.70 0.41
C LEU A 584 23.80 -11.42 -1.10
N ASP A 585 22.69 -11.75 -1.77
CA ASP A 585 22.49 -11.42 -3.17
C ASP A 585 22.51 -9.90 -3.40
N HIS A 586 21.89 -9.11 -2.51
CA HIS A 586 21.93 -7.64 -2.60
C HIS A 586 23.33 -7.06 -2.39
N LYS A 587 24.17 -7.71 -1.60
CA LYS A 587 25.59 -7.35 -1.46
C LYS A 587 26.47 -7.78 -2.64
N GLY A 588 25.96 -8.66 -3.51
CA GLY A 588 26.73 -9.28 -4.58
C GLY A 588 27.60 -10.47 -4.13
N GLU A 589 27.44 -10.93 -2.88
CA GLU A 589 28.18 -12.05 -2.29
C GLU A 589 27.59 -13.41 -2.73
N HIS A 590 27.62 -13.68 -4.04
CA HIS A 590 26.95 -14.86 -4.63
C HIS A 590 27.51 -16.20 -4.18
N GLY A 591 28.78 -16.27 -3.81
CA GLY A 591 29.39 -17.46 -3.25
C GLY A 591 28.78 -17.85 -1.89
N ALA A 592 28.64 -16.86 -0.99
CA ALA A 592 27.98 -17.04 0.29
C ALA A 592 26.47 -17.31 0.10
N ALA A 593 25.81 -16.61 -0.82
CA ALA A 593 24.42 -16.83 -1.17
C ALA A 593 24.17 -18.28 -1.66
N ARG A 594 25.09 -18.88 -2.45
CA ARG A 594 25.00 -20.29 -2.87
C ARG A 594 25.04 -21.24 -1.68
N SER A 595 25.92 -20.99 -0.71
CA SER A 595 25.98 -21.80 0.51
C SER A 595 24.68 -21.75 1.31
N VAL A 596 24.04 -20.56 1.40
CA VAL A 596 22.74 -20.40 2.07
C VAL A 596 21.62 -21.07 1.26
N ALA A 597 21.64 -21.00 -0.09
CA ALA A 597 20.70 -21.69 -0.96
C ALA A 597 20.77 -23.22 -0.78
N GLN A 598 21.98 -23.78 -0.61
CA GLN A 598 22.17 -25.21 -0.29
C GLN A 598 21.60 -25.58 1.07
N GLN A 599 21.78 -24.74 2.10
CA GLN A 599 21.14 -24.94 3.40
C GLN A 599 19.63 -24.89 3.31
N PHE A 600 19.08 -23.97 2.49
CA PHE A 600 17.65 -23.92 2.20
C PHE A 600 17.16 -25.24 1.59
N ALA A 601 17.83 -25.73 0.54
CA ALA A 601 17.48 -27.00 -0.13
C ALA A 601 17.53 -28.18 0.84
N GLN A 602 18.52 -28.25 1.75
CA GLN A 602 18.59 -29.27 2.78
C GLN A 602 17.43 -29.17 3.78
N ALA A 603 17.08 -27.97 4.23
CA ALA A 603 15.93 -27.76 5.13
C ALA A 603 14.61 -28.13 4.44
N ALA A 604 14.42 -27.74 3.19
CA ALA A 604 13.25 -28.11 2.37
C ALA A 604 13.15 -29.64 2.18
N GLY A 605 14.28 -30.30 1.94
CA GLY A 605 14.36 -31.76 1.84
C GLY A 605 13.95 -32.47 3.15
N ARG A 606 14.29 -31.93 4.32
CA ARG A 606 13.84 -32.47 5.62
C ARG A 606 12.32 -32.36 5.80
N LYS A 607 11.72 -31.28 5.28
CA LYS A 607 10.26 -31.08 5.30
C LYS A 607 9.53 -31.98 4.30
N GLY A 608 10.14 -32.24 3.15
CA GLY A 608 9.57 -33.10 2.10
C GLY A 608 8.47 -32.44 1.26
N ASP A 609 8.24 -31.14 1.40
CA ASP A 609 7.30 -30.40 0.53
C ASP A 609 7.96 -30.14 -0.84
N SER A 610 7.34 -30.63 -1.90
CA SER A 610 7.89 -30.56 -3.26
C SER A 610 8.04 -29.13 -3.76
N ALA A 611 7.14 -28.22 -3.38
CA ALA A 611 7.20 -26.83 -3.78
C ALA A 611 8.36 -26.10 -3.08
N ASP A 612 8.59 -26.36 -1.79
CA ASP A 612 9.72 -25.77 -1.04
C ASP A 612 11.07 -26.30 -1.59
N ILE A 613 11.16 -27.58 -1.97
CA ILE A 613 12.35 -28.17 -2.59
C ILE A 613 12.68 -27.43 -3.89
N LEU A 614 11.67 -27.19 -4.73
CA LEU A 614 11.84 -26.47 -5.99
C LEU A 614 12.19 -24.99 -5.80
N VAL A 615 11.74 -24.37 -4.70
CA VAL A 615 12.26 -23.04 -4.32
C VAL A 615 13.75 -23.12 -4.02
N GLY A 616 14.22 -24.15 -3.32
CA GLY A 616 15.64 -24.42 -3.10
C GLY A 616 16.42 -24.54 -4.43
N ASP A 617 15.93 -25.34 -5.37
CA ASP A 617 16.50 -25.45 -6.72
C ASP A 617 16.54 -24.09 -7.43
N ARG A 618 15.49 -23.28 -7.33
CA ARG A 618 15.48 -21.93 -7.88
C ARG A 618 16.58 -21.05 -7.28
N LEU A 619 16.76 -21.05 -5.95
CA LEU A 619 17.81 -20.28 -5.28
C LEU A 619 19.21 -20.70 -5.75
N ILE A 620 19.45 -22.01 -5.84
CA ILE A 620 20.73 -22.57 -6.33
C ILE A 620 20.92 -22.18 -7.79
N GLY A 621 19.93 -22.41 -8.66
CA GLY A 621 20.02 -22.08 -10.09
C GLY A 621 20.29 -20.59 -10.35
N TYR A 622 19.62 -19.70 -9.57
CA TYR A 622 19.87 -18.27 -9.61
C TYR A 622 21.33 -17.93 -9.27
N THR A 623 21.80 -18.37 -8.12
CA THR A 623 23.18 -18.06 -7.69
C THR A 623 24.23 -18.68 -8.59
N THR A 624 24.01 -19.88 -9.13
CA THR A 624 24.87 -20.55 -10.08
C THR A 624 24.99 -19.78 -11.40
N HIS A 625 23.88 -19.18 -11.89
CA HIS A 625 23.90 -18.27 -13.03
C HIS A 625 24.83 -17.07 -12.78
N TYR A 626 24.70 -16.39 -11.63
CA TYR A 626 25.55 -15.22 -11.32
C TYR A 626 27.03 -15.61 -11.09
N LEU A 627 27.31 -16.81 -10.59
CA LEU A 627 28.66 -17.37 -10.49
C LEU A 627 29.26 -17.82 -11.84
N GLY A 628 28.45 -17.82 -12.89
CA GLY A 628 28.92 -18.02 -14.26
C GLY A 628 28.74 -19.42 -14.82
N ASP A 629 28.24 -20.42 -14.09
CA ASP A 629 27.97 -21.75 -14.65
C ASP A 629 26.55 -21.82 -15.22
N GLN A 630 26.43 -21.52 -16.53
CA GLN A 630 25.12 -21.48 -17.19
C GLN A 630 24.54 -22.89 -17.44
N VAL A 631 25.38 -23.92 -17.52
CA VAL A 631 24.91 -25.28 -17.75
C VAL A 631 24.28 -25.88 -16.49
N GLU A 632 24.95 -25.74 -15.36
CA GLU A 632 24.40 -26.19 -14.07
C GLU A 632 23.17 -25.39 -13.69
N ALA A 633 23.19 -24.06 -13.87
CA ALA A 633 22.07 -23.17 -13.59
C ALA A 633 20.79 -23.57 -14.37
N ARG A 634 20.94 -23.87 -15.66
CA ARG A 634 19.87 -24.31 -16.53
C ARG A 634 19.18 -25.55 -15.96
N GLY A 635 19.95 -26.56 -15.57
CA GLY A 635 19.38 -27.83 -15.06
C GLY A 635 18.53 -27.63 -13.79
N TYR A 636 18.96 -26.76 -12.87
CA TYR A 636 18.17 -26.42 -11.70
C TYR A 636 16.86 -25.67 -12.07
N LEU A 637 16.96 -24.67 -12.95
CA LEU A 637 15.83 -23.81 -13.30
C LEU A 637 14.79 -24.54 -14.16
N GLU A 638 15.19 -25.44 -15.06
CA GLU A 638 14.28 -26.27 -15.85
C GLU A 638 13.43 -27.18 -14.95
N ARG A 639 14.04 -27.83 -13.93
CA ARG A 639 13.28 -28.62 -12.95
C ARG A 639 12.20 -27.79 -12.25
N VAL A 640 12.50 -26.54 -11.94
CA VAL A 640 11.53 -25.64 -11.32
C VAL A 640 10.40 -25.31 -12.30
N VAL A 641 10.74 -24.97 -13.54
CA VAL A 641 9.75 -24.60 -14.57
C VAL A 641 8.82 -25.76 -14.90
N GLU A 642 9.32 -26.99 -14.91
CA GLU A 642 8.58 -28.20 -15.21
C GLU A 642 7.74 -28.71 -14.04
N GLY A 643 8.24 -28.59 -12.81
CA GLY A 643 7.65 -29.25 -11.64
C GLY A 643 6.98 -28.34 -10.61
N TYR A 644 7.21 -27.01 -10.63
CA TYR A 644 6.70 -26.16 -9.59
C TYR A 644 5.20 -25.89 -9.74
N VAL A 645 4.46 -26.24 -8.69
CA VAL A 645 3.05 -25.88 -8.52
C VAL A 645 2.93 -24.98 -7.28
N ALA A 646 2.37 -23.81 -7.47
CA ALA A 646 2.20 -22.87 -6.37
C ALA A 646 1.29 -23.45 -5.28
N PRO A 647 1.70 -23.41 -3.99
CA PRO A 647 0.85 -23.86 -2.89
C PRO A 647 -0.43 -23.03 -2.79
N ALA A 648 -1.49 -23.64 -2.25
CA ALA A 648 -2.75 -22.95 -1.99
C ALA A 648 -2.54 -21.70 -1.10
N GLY A 649 -3.38 -20.66 -1.29
CA GLY A 649 -3.33 -19.43 -0.51
C GLY A 649 -2.14 -18.52 -0.80
N GLN A 650 -1.45 -18.68 -1.92
CA GLN A 650 -0.29 -17.84 -2.31
C GLN A 650 0.85 -17.79 -1.27
N ARG A 651 0.98 -18.82 -0.43
CA ARG A 651 1.95 -18.88 0.67
C ARG A 651 3.36 -18.46 0.24
N HIS A 652 3.85 -18.94 -0.91
CA HIS A 652 5.20 -18.62 -1.38
C HIS A 652 5.36 -17.19 -1.88
N VAL A 653 4.30 -16.57 -2.40
CA VAL A 653 4.33 -15.14 -2.76
C VAL A 653 4.47 -14.28 -1.49
N ILE A 654 3.76 -14.65 -0.42
CA ILE A 654 3.83 -13.96 0.88
C ILE A 654 5.20 -14.18 1.54
N TRP A 655 5.69 -15.42 1.55
CA TRP A 655 6.95 -15.77 2.21
C TRP A 655 8.19 -15.31 1.45
N PHE A 656 8.16 -15.43 0.12
CA PHE A 656 9.29 -15.22 -0.77
C PHE A 656 9.07 -14.07 -1.76
N GLN A 657 8.10 -13.20 -1.49
CA GLN A 657 7.84 -11.90 -2.13
C GLN A 657 7.51 -11.91 -3.62
N HIS A 658 7.75 -13.00 -4.33
CA HIS A 658 7.51 -13.12 -5.77
C HIS A 658 6.85 -14.45 -6.11
N ASP A 659 6.20 -14.52 -7.26
CA ASP A 659 5.82 -15.79 -7.85
C ASP A 659 7.09 -16.56 -8.24
N GLN A 660 7.30 -17.72 -7.61
CA GLN A 660 8.54 -18.48 -7.71
C GLN A 660 8.75 -19.09 -9.10
N LEU A 661 7.64 -19.48 -9.79
CA LEU A 661 7.70 -19.96 -11.15
C LEU A 661 8.11 -18.85 -12.13
N VAL A 662 7.51 -17.67 -11.96
CA VAL A 662 7.82 -16.49 -12.79
C VAL A 662 9.27 -16.08 -12.62
N VAL A 663 9.78 -16.06 -11.36
CA VAL A 663 11.20 -15.76 -11.10
C VAL A 663 12.11 -16.79 -11.76
N ALA A 664 11.81 -18.08 -11.65
CA ALA A 664 12.61 -19.14 -12.29
C ALA A 664 12.67 -18.97 -13.82
N LYS A 665 11.52 -18.70 -14.45
CA LYS A 665 11.44 -18.43 -15.89
C LYS A 665 12.26 -17.23 -16.33
N VAL A 666 12.23 -16.12 -15.54
CA VAL A 666 13.03 -14.93 -15.83
C VAL A 666 14.53 -15.22 -15.82
N VAL A 667 15.01 -15.95 -14.81
CA VAL A 667 16.42 -16.32 -14.74
C VAL A 667 16.79 -17.32 -15.83
N LEU A 668 15.93 -18.31 -16.08
CA LEU A 668 16.13 -19.28 -17.18
C LEU A 668 16.19 -18.58 -18.55
N ALA A 669 15.37 -17.57 -18.78
CA ALA A 669 15.43 -16.80 -20.03
C ALA A 669 16.79 -16.11 -20.20
N ARG A 670 17.41 -15.58 -19.13
CA ARG A 670 18.76 -15.02 -19.18
C ARG A 670 19.81 -16.09 -19.46
N VAL A 671 19.70 -17.24 -18.82
CA VAL A 671 20.59 -18.39 -19.05
C VAL A 671 20.49 -18.86 -20.50
N LEU A 672 19.30 -19.04 -21.03
CA LEU A 672 19.05 -19.42 -22.43
C LEU A 672 19.63 -18.40 -23.40
N CYS A 673 19.48 -17.11 -23.13
CA CYS A 673 20.07 -16.04 -23.94
C CYS A 673 21.60 -16.19 -23.99
N LEU A 674 22.25 -16.38 -22.85
CA LEU A 674 23.68 -16.57 -22.80
C LEU A 674 24.15 -17.85 -23.52
N GLN A 675 23.35 -18.90 -23.49
CA GLN A 675 23.62 -20.16 -24.20
C GLN A 675 23.32 -20.12 -25.72
N GLY A 676 22.77 -18.99 -26.21
CA GLY A 676 22.52 -18.78 -27.63
C GLY A 676 21.09 -19.16 -28.09
N PHE A 677 20.19 -19.48 -27.16
CA PHE A 677 18.77 -19.76 -27.43
C PHE A 677 17.96 -18.46 -27.31
N LEU A 678 18.16 -17.54 -28.27
CA LEU A 678 17.70 -16.15 -28.16
C LEU A 678 16.17 -16.01 -28.35
N ASP A 679 15.58 -16.80 -29.26
CA ASP A 679 14.13 -16.78 -29.51
C ASP A 679 13.38 -17.42 -28.34
N GLN A 680 13.85 -18.55 -27.83
CA GLN A 680 13.29 -19.20 -26.64
C GLN A 680 13.39 -18.30 -25.39
N ALA A 681 14.52 -17.62 -25.20
CA ALA A 681 14.72 -16.68 -24.11
C ALA A 681 13.70 -15.53 -24.15
N THR A 682 13.51 -14.95 -25.34
CA THR A 682 12.56 -13.83 -25.54
C THR A 682 11.13 -14.26 -25.30
N GLN A 683 10.74 -15.43 -25.83
CA GLN A 683 9.42 -16.00 -25.64
C GLN A 683 9.12 -16.26 -24.16
N MET A 684 10.04 -16.91 -23.46
CA MET A 684 9.89 -17.21 -22.02
C MET A 684 9.76 -15.96 -21.17
N ALA A 685 10.54 -14.91 -21.46
CA ALA A 685 10.44 -13.66 -20.74
C ALA A 685 9.10 -12.94 -20.98
N ARG A 686 8.55 -13.00 -22.20
CA ARG A 686 7.22 -12.45 -22.52
C ARG A 686 6.10 -13.22 -21.81
N GLU A 687 6.12 -14.54 -21.85
CA GLU A 687 5.17 -15.39 -21.12
C GLU A 687 5.20 -15.11 -19.61
N SER A 688 6.40 -14.88 -19.07
CA SER A 688 6.56 -14.51 -17.66
C SER A 688 5.86 -13.20 -17.34
N LEU A 689 5.87 -12.21 -18.24
CA LEU A 689 5.16 -10.94 -18.06
C LEU A 689 3.63 -11.14 -18.09
N GLU A 690 3.15 -11.96 -19.00
CA GLU A 690 1.72 -12.27 -19.08
C GLU A 690 1.23 -12.97 -17.81
N GLN A 691 1.98 -13.96 -17.31
CA GLN A 691 1.68 -14.64 -16.05
C GLN A 691 1.69 -13.67 -14.85
N ALA A 692 2.71 -12.82 -14.77
CA ALA A 692 2.81 -11.81 -13.73
C ALA A 692 1.64 -10.80 -13.77
N ARG A 693 1.20 -10.39 -14.97
CA ARG A 693 0.03 -9.53 -15.15
C ARG A 693 -1.26 -10.22 -14.75
N ALA A 694 -1.42 -11.49 -15.10
CA ALA A 694 -2.59 -12.28 -14.73
C ALA A 694 -2.74 -12.44 -13.21
N SER A 695 -1.61 -12.59 -12.48
CA SER A 695 -1.61 -12.65 -11.01
C SER A 695 -1.91 -11.31 -10.33
N GLY A 696 -1.75 -10.18 -11.04
CA GLY A 696 -1.89 -8.83 -10.49
C GLY A 696 -0.80 -8.46 -9.46
N HIS A 697 0.17 -9.35 -9.20
CA HIS A 697 1.21 -9.12 -8.20
C HIS A 697 2.28 -8.14 -8.69
N SER A 698 2.20 -6.95 -8.20
CA SER A 698 2.93 -5.79 -8.72
C SER A 698 4.47 -5.90 -8.57
N LEU A 699 4.98 -6.56 -7.52
CA LEU A 699 6.42 -6.80 -7.37
C LEU A 699 6.93 -7.81 -8.41
N THR A 700 6.17 -8.86 -8.69
CA THR A 700 6.51 -9.85 -9.73
C THR A 700 6.55 -9.20 -11.12
N ILE A 701 5.61 -8.30 -11.45
CA ILE A 701 5.63 -7.57 -12.73
C ILE A 701 6.92 -6.75 -12.88
N ARG A 702 7.34 -6.02 -11.85
CA ARG A 702 8.59 -5.24 -11.88
C ARG A 702 9.81 -6.13 -11.96
N TYR A 703 9.79 -7.28 -11.29
CA TYR A 703 10.87 -8.25 -11.37
C TYR A 703 11.06 -8.74 -12.81
N VAL A 704 9.98 -9.09 -13.50
CA VAL A 704 10.03 -9.53 -14.90
C VAL A 704 10.55 -8.42 -15.82
N LEU A 705 10.09 -7.19 -15.62
CA LEU A 705 10.58 -6.06 -16.41
C LEU A 705 12.05 -5.76 -16.12
N GLY A 706 12.42 -5.58 -14.84
CA GLY A 706 13.74 -5.11 -14.44
C GLY A 706 14.85 -6.15 -14.58
N TRP A 707 14.56 -7.42 -14.39
CA TRP A 707 15.56 -8.50 -14.46
C TRP A 707 15.41 -9.44 -15.66
N GLY A 708 14.27 -9.39 -16.35
CA GLY A 708 13.98 -10.20 -17.53
C GLY A 708 14.02 -9.34 -18.80
N LEU A 709 12.90 -8.75 -19.15
CA LEU A 709 12.68 -8.15 -20.48
C LEU A 709 13.60 -6.98 -20.80
N CYS A 710 13.82 -6.03 -19.86
CA CYS A 710 14.70 -4.90 -20.15
C CYS A 710 16.15 -5.36 -20.40
N PRO A 711 16.83 -6.12 -19.49
CA PRO A 711 18.19 -6.57 -19.73
C PRO A 711 18.29 -7.47 -20.97
N LEU A 712 17.32 -8.36 -21.18
CA LEU A 712 17.32 -9.27 -22.33
C LEU A 712 17.27 -8.50 -23.65
N SER A 713 16.34 -7.52 -23.78
CA SER A 713 16.23 -6.69 -24.97
C SER A 713 17.52 -5.91 -25.25
N LEU A 714 18.16 -5.37 -24.21
CA LEU A 714 19.44 -4.68 -24.34
C LEU A 714 20.58 -5.64 -24.74
N MET A 715 20.57 -6.88 -24.25
CA MET A 715 21.58 -7.91 -24.59
C MET A 715 21.48 -8.37 -26.04
N ILE A 716 20.26 -8.57 -26.57
CA ILE A 716 20.04 -9.00 -27.95
C ILE A 716 20.05 -7.86 -28.97
N GLY A 717 20.08 -6.60 -28.48
CA GLY A 717 20.10 -5.40 -29.31
C GLY A 717 18.75 -4.96 -29.85
N ASP A 718 17.63 -5.41 -29.27
CA ASP A 718 16.28 -4.93 -29.56
C ASP A 718 15.98 -3.67 -28.74
N LEU A 719 16.57 -2.53 -29.17
CA LEU A 719 16.50 -1.28 -28.42
C LEU A 719 15.12 -0.64 -28.41
N ASP A 720 14.26 -0.96 -29.36
CA ASP A 720 12.89 -0.41 -29.42
C ASP A 720 12.00 -1.11 -28.41
N ALA A 721 11.96 -2.44 -28.39
CA ALA A 721 11.29 -3.19 -27.35
C ALA A 721 11.87 -2.88 -25.94
N GLY A 722 13.19 -2.73 -25.86
CA GLY A 722 13.88 -2.32 -24.64
C GLY A 722 13.38 -0.99 -24.10
N ALA A 723 13.15 0.01 -24.98
CA ALA A 723 12.63 1.32 -24.58
C ALA A 723 11.22 1.24 -24.01
N ASP A 724 10.33 0.46 -24.65
CA ASP A 724 8.96 0.29 -24.19
C ASP A 724 8.91 -0.39 -22.81
N PHE A 725 9.76 -1.41 -22.58
CA PHE A 725 9.84 -2.09 -21.29
C PHE A 725 10.45 -1.20 -20.21
N VAL A 726 11.51 -0.46 -20.51
CA VAL A 726 12.13 0.49 -19.57
C VAL A 726 11.15 1.59 -19.21
N ALA A 727 10.46 2.20 -20.16
CA ALA A 727 9.43 3.21 -19.89
C ALA A 727 8.31 2.66 -19.02
N THR A 728 7.86 1.42 -19.29
CA THR A 728 6.85 0.74 -18.46
C THR A 728 7.35 0.52 -17.03
N LEU A 729 8.60 0.08 -16.85
CA LEU A 729 9.19 -0.13 -15.53
C LEU A 729 9.33 1.19 -14.77
N VAL A 730 9.82 2.24 -15.42
CA VAL A 730 9.99 3.59 -14.82
C VAL A 730 8.63 4.14 -14.39
N ASP A 731 7.60 4.04 -15.24
CA ASP A 731 6.23 4.46 -14.90
C ASP A 731 5.68 3.66 -13.71
N LEU A 732 5.82 2.33 -13.70
CA LEU A 732 5.38 1.49 -12.59
C LEU A 732 6.17 1.74 -11.29
N ALA A 733 7.46 2.04 -11.39
CA ALA A 733 8.30 2.40 -10.25
C ALA A 733 7.95 3.79 -9.71
N ALA A 734 7.64 4.74 -10.59
CA ALA A 734 7.22 6.09 -10.21
C ALA A 734 5.86 6.08 -9.50
N ARG A 735 4.86 5.35 -10.03
CA ARG A 735 3.51 5.29 -9.47
C ARG A 735 3.43 4.74 -8.05
N ARG A 736 4.42 3.98 -7.59
CA ARG A 736 4.39 3.27 -6.30
C ARG A 736 5.61 3.53 -5.42
N SER A 737 6.43 4.53 -5.77
CA SER A 737 7.61 5.00 -5.01
C SER A 737 8.39 3.88 -4.33
N LEU A 738 8.97 2.99 -5.14
CA LEU A 738 9.89 1.99 -4.67
C LEU A 738 11.31 2.42 -5.05
N PRO A 739 12.11 2.98 -4.13
CA PRO A 739 13.43 3.55 -4.43
C PRO A 739 14.35 2.58 -5.15
N PHE A 740 14.28 1.31 -4.78
CA PHE A 740 15.02 0.24 -5.46
C PHE A 740 14.68 0.17 -6.95
N TRP A 741 13.39 0.04 -7.28
CA TRP A 741 12.94 -0.11 -8.66
C TRP A 741 13.10 1.18 -9.47
N GLN A 742 13.06 2.34 -8.82
CA GLN A 742 13.41 3.62 -9.45
C GLN A 742 14.89 3.67 -9.84
N SER A 743 15.78 3.19 -8.94
CA SER A 743 17.21 3.10 -9.24
C SER A 743 17.50 2.09 -10.36
N VAL A 744 16.82 0.91 -10.34
CA VAL A 744 16.90 -0.08 -11.44
C VAL A 744 16.43 0.55 -12.77
N GLY A 745 15.27 1.23 -12.75
CA GLY A 745 14.73 1.90 -13.93
C GLY A 745 15.71 2.93 -14.51
N ARG A 746 16.30 3.79 -13.65
CA ARG A 746 17.30 4.79 -14.06
C ARG A 746 18.57 4.15 -14.63
N ALA A 747 19.03 3.05 -14.03
CA ALA A 747 20.21 2.35 -14.54
C ALA A 747 19.97 1.73 -15.93
N LEU A 748 18.79 1.13 -16.12
CA LEU A 748 18.39 0.59 -17.41
C LEU A 748 18.14 1.69 -18.45
N GLU A 749 17.55 2.82 -18.06
CA GLU A 749 17.38 4.00 -18.91
C GLU A 749 18.75 4.57 -19.33
N GLY A 750 19.70 4.69 -18.40
CA GLY A 750 21.06 5.09 -18.67
C GLY A 750 21.79 4.14 -19.62
N THR A 751 21.63 2.83 -19.44
CA THR A 751 22.19 1.81 -20.33
C THR A 751 21.57 1.88 -21.73
N LEU A 752 20.26 2.03 -21.83
CA LEU A 752 19.56 2.20 -23.10
C LEU A 752 20.03 3.44 -23.84
N ALA A 753 20.18 4.57 -23.14
CA ALA A 753 20.69 5.83 -23.71
C ALA A 753 22.09 5.65 -24.30
N ILE A 754 22.99 4.97 -23.57
CA ILE A 754 24.34 4.66 -24.08
C ILE A 754 24.26 3.79 -25.33
N ARG A 755 23.42 2.75 -25.35
CA ARG A 755 23.24 1.87 -26.51
C ARG A 755 22.66 2.60 -27.72
N ARG A 756 21.91 3.67 -27.53
CA ARG A 756 21.36 4.56 -28.57
C ARG A 756 22.32 5.65 -29.02
N GLY A 757 23.48 5.77 -28.36
CA GLY A 757 24.49 6.79 -28.69
C GLY A 757 24.32 8.11 -27.91
N GLU A 758 23.41 8.17 -26.96
CA GLU A 758 23.19 9.33 -26.09
C GLU A 758 24.14 9.25 -24.85
N PHE A 759 25.45 9.33 -25.12
CA PHE A 759 26.44 8.98 -24.09
C PHE A 759 26.44 9.89 -22.87
N ALA A 760 26.29 11.20 -23.04
CA ALA A 760 26.35 12.15 -21.93
C ALA A 760 25.18 11.97 -20.94
N SER A 761 23.95 11.84 -21.45
CA SER A 761 22.75 11.63 -20.65
C SER A 761 22.78 10.27 -19.97
N GLY A 762 23.16 9.21 -20.71
CA GLY A 762 23.25 7.86 -20.16
C GLY A 762 24.30 7.73 -19.05
N LEU A 763 25.47 8.36 -19.21
CA LEU A 763 26.50 8.39 -18.17
C LEU A 763 26.02 9.15 -16.92
N ALA A 764 25.31 10.25 -17.05
CA ALA A 764 24.80 11.00 -15.90
C ALA A 764 23.79 10.16 -15.08
N LEU A 765 22.92 9.41 -15.76
CA LEU A 765 21.97 8.51 -15.10
C LEU A 765 22.66 7.36 -14.36
N LEU A 766 23.62 6.68 -15.02
CA LEU A 766 24.37 5.55 -14.42
C LEU A 766 25.25 6.02 -13.25
N HIS A 767 25.96 7.14 -13.42
CA HIS A 767 26.81 7.72 -12.36
C HIS A 767 25.99 7.98 -11.09
N GLY A 768 24.83 8.65 -11.23
CA GLY A 768 23.97 8.94 -10.08
C GLY A 768 23.48 7.69 -9.32
N VAL A 769 23.31 6.56 -10.03
CA VAL A 769 22.90 5.30 -9.40
C VAL A 769 24.09 4.57 -8.77
N LEU A 770 25.21 4.47 -9.47
CA LEU A 770 26.39 3.73 -9.02
C LEU A 770 27.07 4.39 -7.82
N ASP A 771 27.11 5.73 -7.78
CA ASP A 771 27.67 6.48 -6.64
C ASP A 771 26.78 6.41 -5.40
N ALA A 772 25.46 6.48 -5.58
CA ALA A 772 24.53 6.40 -4.47
C ALA A 772 24.51 5.01 -3.81
N LYS A 773 24.94 3.96 -4.52
CA LYS A 773 24.84 2.57 -4.09
C LYS A 773 26.07 1.75 -4.50
N PRO A 774 27.20 1.85 -3.76
CA PRO A 774 28.45 1.17 -4.13
C PRO A 774 28.33 -0.34 -4.32
N GLY A 775 27.48 -1.04 -3.54
CA GLY A 775 27.25 -2.48 -3.70
C GLY A 775 26.59 -2.89 -5.03
N TRP A 776 25.97 -1.93 -5.74
CA TRP A 776 25.40 -2.20 -7.06
C TRP A 776 26.43 -2.44 -8.14
N ALA A 777 27.60 -1.85 -8.00
CA ALA A 777 28.70 -2.06 -8.91
C ALA A 777 29.14 -3.54 -8.95
N VAL A 778 29.15 -4.19 -7.78
CA VAL A 778 29.49 -5.62 -7.66
C VAL A 778 28.36 -6.50 -8.18
N ARG A 779 27.13 -6.20 -7.82
CA ARG A 779 25.95 -7.01 -8.20
C ARG A 779 25.63 -6.94 -9.69
N PHE A 780 25.82 -5.78 -10.31
CA PHE A 780 25.41 -5.50 -11.70
C PHE A 780 26.58 -5.05 -12.57
N PRO A 781 27.51 -5.97 -12.90
CA PRO A 781 28.67 -5.64 -13.71
C PRO A 781 28.31 -5.19 -15.13
N ASP A 782 27.15 -5.56 -15.66
CA ASP A 782 26.64 -5.12 -16.95
C ASP A 782 26.38 -3.60 -17.00
N PHE A 783 25.94 -2.96 -15.89
CA PHE A 783 25.88 -1.51 -15.82
C PHE A 783 27.27 -0.86 -15.84
N LEU A 784 28.26 -1.47 -15.21
CA LEU A 784 29.65 -1.00 -15.29
C LEU A 784 30.24 -1.14 -16.70
N GLY A 785 29.89 -2.24 -17.39
CA GLY A 785 30.29 -2.43 -18.79
C GLY A 785 29.73 -1.33 -19.69
N ALA A 786 28.43 -1.07 -19.60
CA ALA A 786 27.80 0.02 -20.36
C ALA A 786 28.39 1.39 -19.99
N PHE A 787 28.65 1.64 -18.70
CA PHE A 787 29.28 2.88 -18.25
C PHE A 787 30.68 3.08 -18.84
N ALA A 788 31.48 2.03 -18.84
CA ALA A 788 32.84 2.05 -19.43
C ALA A 788 32.78 2.30 -20.95
N GLU A 789 31.86 1.63 -21.67
CA GLU A 789 31.65 1.89 -23.11
C GLU A 789 31.24 3.33 -23.39
N GLY A 790 30.33 3.88 -22.57
CA GLY A 790 29.91 5.28 -22.67
C GLY A 790 31.05 6.29 -22.45
N LEU A 791 31.89 6.05 -21.42
CA LEU A 791 33.09 6.86 -21.15
C LEU A 791 34.05 6.83 -22.33
N ALA A 792 34.31 5.65 -22.91
CA ALA A 792 35.18 5.50 -24.06
C ALA A 792 34.72 6.29 -25.28
N ARG A 793 33.42 6.29 -25.55
CA ARG A 793 32.81 7.08 -26.65
C ARG A 793 32.97 8.58 -26.49
N LEU A 794 33.10 9.06 -25.26
CA LEU A 794 33.39 10.46 -24.94
C LEU A 794 34.92 10.75 -24.83
N GLY A 795 35.76 9.79 -25.17
CA GLY A 795 37.22 9.95 -25.10
C GLY A 795 37.84 9.82 -23.69
N ARG A 796 37.05 9.46 -22.68
CA ARG A 796 37.45 9.31 -21.27
C ARG A 796 38.04 7.89 -21.03
N LEU A 797 39.02 7.47 -21.84
CA LEU A 797 39.55 6.10 -21.89
C LEU A 797 40.20 5.65 -20.58
N SER A 798 40.91 6.55 -19.89
CA SER A 798 41.54 6.22 -18.59
C SER A 798 40.51 5.83 -17.54
N GLU A 799 39.38 6.56 -17.46
CA GLU A 799 38.30 6.29 -16.53
C GLU A 799 37.55 5.01 -16.92
N ALA A 800 37.35 4.79 -18.23
CA ALA A 800 36.77 3.55 -18.72
C ALA A 800 37.59 2.32 -18.32
N LEU A 801 38.91 2.35 -18.52
CA LEU A 801 39.83 1.26 -18.12
C LEU A 801 39.83 1.07 -16.60
N SER A 802 39.85 2.13 -15.82
CA SER A 802 39.74 2.03 -14.36
C SER A 802 38.41 1.39 -13.90
N THR A 803 37.30 1.72 -14.57
CA THR A 803 36.01 1.11 -14.30
C THR A 803 36.00 -0.38 -14.56
N VAL A 804 36.55 -0.81 -15.71
CA VAL A 804 36.64 -2.22 -16.08
C VAL A 804 37.61 -2.97 -15.15
N ALA A 805 38.76 -2.37 -14.77
CA ALA A 805 39.69 -2.98 -13.84
C ALA A 805 39.05 -3.27 -12.47
N ARG A 806 38.21 -2.34 -11.97
CA ARG A 806 37.43 -2.55 -10.74
C ARG A 806 36.45 -3.71 -10.88
N ALA A 807 35.70 -3.78 -11.98
CA ALA A 807 34.73 -4.86 -12.21
C ALA A 807 35.44 -6.24 -12.34
N LEU A 808 36.59 -6.29 -12.95
CA LEU A 808 37.40 -7.54 -13.04
C LEU A 808 37.89 -7.97 -11.67
N ALA A 809 38.39 -7.05 -10.85
CA ALA A 809 38.83 -7.35 -9.48
C ALA A 809 37.68 -7.84 -8.59
N ASP A 810 36.46 -7.35 -8.78
CA ASP A 810 35.26 -7.85 -8.09
C ASP A 810 34.93 -9.28 -8.53
N ALA A 811 35.01 -9.58 -9.82
CA ALA A 811 34.82 -10.93 -10.36
C ALA A 811 35.87 -11.94 -9.89
N GLU A 812 37.14 -11.52 -9.74
CA GLU A 812 38.24 -12.37 -9.21
C GLU A 812 37.98 -12.78 -7.75
N ARG A 813 37.27 -11.98 -6.97
CA ARG A 813 36.82 -12.36 -5.62
C ARG A 813 35.72 -13.41 -5.60
N GLY A 814 35.30 -13.91 -6.75
CA GLY A 814 34.23 -14.90 -6.89
C GLY A 814 32.82 -14.32 -6.83
N GLU A 815 32.69 -13.01 -7.10
CA GLU A 815 31.46 -12.29 -7.08
C GLU A 815 31.00 -11.97 -8.51
N ALA A 816 29.76 -12.24 -8.88
CA ALA A 816 29.14 -11.87 -10.16
C ALA A 816 29.95 -12.20 -11.42
N CYS A 817 30.41 -13.46 -11.55
CA CYS A 817 31.30 -13.91 -12.65
C CYS A 817 30.58 -14.02 -14.02
N TRP A 818 29.24 -14.01 -14.08
CA TRP A 818 28.48 -14.25 -15.31
C TRP A 818 28.80 -13.27 -16.45
N TYR A 819 29.29 -12.09 -16.14
CA TYR A 819 29.65 -11.05 -17.11
C TYR A 819 31.16 -10.91 -17.35
N LEU A 820 31.99 -11.80 -16.75
CA LEU A 820 33.44 -11.72 -16.77
C LEU A 820 34.02 -11.76 -18.21
N ALA A 821 33.50 -12.66 -19.05
CA ALA A 821 33.96 -12.78 -20.44
C ALA A 821 33.71 -11.46 -21.23
N GLU A 822 32.54 -10.84 -21.04
CA GLU A 822 32.21 -9.57 -21.69
C GLU A 822 33.06 -8.40 -21.15
N MET A 823 33.39 -8.39 -19.84
CA MET A 823 34.29 -7.39 -19.26
C MET A 823 35.71 -7.49 -19.82
N LEU A 824 36.24 -8.71 -19.98
CA LEU A 824 37.52 -8.94 -20.62
C LEU A 824 37.52 -8.48 -22.09
N ARG A 825 36.40 -8.75 -22.80
CA ARG A 825 36.25 -8.27 -24.18
C ARG A 825 36.26 -6.73 -24.24
N ILE A 826 35.46 -6.07 -23.36
CA ILE A 826 35.42 -4.60 -23.27
C ILE A 826 36.81 -4.05 -22.94
N LYS A 827 37.57 -4.67 -22.02
CA LYS A 827 38.97 -4.28 -21.72
C LYS A 827 39.84 -4.29 -22.98
N GLY A 828 39.78 -5.38 -23.76
CA GLY A 828 40.52 -5.49 -25.00
C GLY A 828 40.20 -4.39 -26.03
N GLU A 829 38.90 -4.08 -26.20
CA GLU A 829 38.45 -3.00 -27.07
C GLU A 829 38.95 -1.62 -26.59
N LEU A 830 38.92 -1.36 -25.30
CA LEU A 830 39.41 -0.10 -24.71
C LEU A 830 40.91 0.06 -24.87
N LEU A 831 41.69 -1.02 -24.73
CA LEU A 831 43.14 -1.01 -24.95
C LEU A 831 43.45 -0.63 -26.40
N LEU A 832 42.77 -1.21 -27.38
CA LEU A 832 42.91 -0.85 -28.80
C LEU A 832 42.57 0.61 -29.07
N GLN A 833 41.49 1.11 -28.50
CA GLN A 833 41.06 2.52 -28.64
C GLN A 833 42.07 3.49 -28.01
N ALA A 834 42.71 3.07 -26.91
CA ALA A 834 43.74 3.88 -26.23
C ALA A 834 45.09 3.87 -26.96
N GLY A 835 45.23 3.15 -28.08
CA GLY A 835 46.50 2.98 -28.78
C GLY A 835 47.48 2.06 -28.04
N GLY A 836 46.96 1.20 -27.16
CA GLY A 836 47.74 0.23 -26.37
C GLY A 836 48.29 -0.93 -27.19
N ASP A 837 48.98 -1.86 -26.51
CA ASP A 837 49.57 -3.03 -27.13
C ASP A 837 48.52 -3.98 -27.70
N ARG A 838 48.64 -4.26 -29.02
CA ARG A 838 47.76 -5.22 -29.72
C ARG A 838 47.86 -6.63 -29.11
N ALA A 839 49.02 -7.01 -28.59
CA ALA A 839 49.23 -8.31 -27.96
C ALA A 839 48.48 -8.42 -26.63
N GLU A 840 48.40 -7.34 -25.82
CA GLU A 840 47.60 -7.29 -24.60
C GLU A 840 46.11 -7.36 -24.91
N ALA A 841 45.64 -6.62 -25.92
CA ALA A 841 44.25 -6.70 -26.37
C ALA A 841 43.89 -8.10 -26.89
N GLN A 842 44.77 -8.75 -27.66
CA GLN A 842 44.59 -10.11 -28.13
C GLN A 842 44.50 -11.10 -26.96
N ALA A 843 45.36 -10.95 -25.94
CA ALA A 843 45.33 -11.78 -24.74
C ALA A 843 43.97 -11.63 -24.00
N CYS A 844 43.48 -10.41 -23.87
CA CYS A 844 42.15 -10.16 -23.26
C CYS A 844 41.01 -10.85 -24.03
N PHE A 845 41.03 -10.80 -25.37
CA PHE A 845 39.98 -11.47 -26.18
C PHE A 845 40.08 -12.99 -26.12
N GLN A 846 41.32 -13.54 -26.10
CA GLN A 846 41.51 -14.98 -25.94
C GLN A 846 41.03 -15.47 -24.58
N GLU A 847 41.38 -14.75 -23.52
CA GLU A 847 40.89 -15.07 -22.17
C GLU A 847 39.38 -14.97 -22.08
N ALA A 848 38.77 -13.94 -22.70
CA ALA A 848 37.33 -13.80 -22.81
C ALA A 848 36.65 -15.00 -23.47
N LEU A 849 37.21 -15.49 -24.57
CA LEU A 849 36.76 -16.71 -25.25
C LEU A 849 36.83 -17.94 -24.34
N ASP A 850 37.93 -18.11 -23.62
CA ASP A 850 38.16 -19.27 -22.76
C ASP A 850 37.24 -19.24 -21.55
N VAL A 851 36.99 -18.04 -20.98
CA VAL A 851 36.00 -17.85 -19.92
C VAL A 851 34.60 -18.16 -20.43
N ALA A 852 34.20 -17.61 -21.57
CA ALA A 852 32.87 -17.83 -22.13
C ALA A 852 32.56 -19.31 -22.39
N ARG A 853 33.56 -20.07 -22.89
CA ARG A 853 33.45 -21.52 -23.10
C ARG A 853 33.28 -22.27 -21.78
N ARG A 854 34.12 -21.96 -20.77
CA ARG A 854 33.97 -22.58 -19.44
C ARG A 854 32.59 -22.30 -18.82
N GLN A 855 32.05 -21.12 -19.05
CA GLN A 855 30.76 -20.71 -18.56
C GLN A 855 29.57 -21.32 -19.34
N GLY A 856 29.81 -21.89 -20.53
CA GLY A 856 28.74 -22.28 -21.44
C GLY A 856 27.95 -21.09 -22.02
N ALA A 857 28.59 -19.91 -22.08
CA ALA A 857 28.00 -18.66 -22.51
C ALA A 857 28.31 -18.36 -23.98
N LEU A 858 27.58 -19.04 -24.89
CA LEU A 858 27.79 -18.95 -26.34
C LEU A 858 27.67 -17.52 -26.89
N LEU A 859 26.78 -16.68 -26.32
CA LEU A 859 26.65 -15.29 -26.73
C LEU A 859 27.92 -14.49 -26.46
N TRP A 860 28.54 -14.69 -25.30
CA TRP A 860 29.80 -14.03 -24.96
C TRP A 860 30.96 -14.61 -25.78
N GLU A 861 30.94 -15.92 -26.08
CA GLU A 861 31.90 -16.53 -26.98
C GLU A 861 31.84 -15.91 -28.38
N LEU A 862 30.64 -15.70 -28.93
CA LEU A 862 30.44 -15.06 -30.22
C LEU A 862 31.00 -13.62 -30.26
N ARG A 863 30.68 -12.81 -29.27
CA ARG A 863 31.15 -11.42 -29.17
C ARG A 863 32.67 -11.34 -29.07
N SER A 864 33.26 -12.20 -28.25
CA SER A 864 34.70 -12.28 -28.09
C SER A 864 35.36 -12.77 -29.37
N ALA A 865 34.74 -13.73 -30.09
CA ALA A 865 35.20 -14.20 -31.40
C ALA A 865 35.15 -13.10 -32.47
N VAL A 866 34.11 -12.27 -32.48
CA VAL A 866 33.98 -11.11 -33.39
C VAL A 866 35.11 -10.09 -33.11
N SER A 867 35.36 -9.74 -31.84
CA SER A 867 36.42 -8.80 -31.47
C SER A 867 37.80 -9.34 -31.84
N LEU A 868 38.08 -10.62 -31.56
CA LEU A 868 39.33 -11.26 -31.89
C LEU A 868 39.52 -11.41 -33.40
N ALA A 869 38.48 -11.82 -34.14
CA ALA A 869 38.55 -11.92 -35.61
C ALA A 869 38.73 -10.55 -36.25
N GLY A 870 38.15 -9.47 -35.71
CA GLY A 870 38.39 -8.08 -36.15
C GLY A 870 39.84 -7.65 -35.96
N LEU A 871 40.48 -8.05 -34.88
CA LEU A 871 41.90 -7.80 -34.60
C LEU A 871 42.82 -8.58 -35.53
N LEU A 872 42.49 -9.86 -35.76
CA LEU A 872 43.34 -10.77 -36.56
C LEU A 872 43.13 -10.64 -38.07
N GLY A 873 41.96 -10.19 -38.50
CA GLY A 873 41.47 -10.34 -39.85
C GLY A 873 42.39 -9.82 -40.98
N ARG A 874 43.22 -8.81 -40.72
CA ARG A 874 44.20 -8.30 -41.71
C ARG A 874 45.44 -9.14 -41.79
N ASP A 875 45.90 -9.72 -40.69
CA ASP A 875 47.18 -10.40 -40.56
C ASP A 875 47.04 -11.94 -40.65
N ARG A 876 45.92 -12.45 -40.19
CA ARG A 876 45.61 -13.90 -40.09
C ARG A 876 44.14 -14.19 -40.42
N PRO A 877 43.71 -14.01 -41.69
CA PRO A 877 42.27 -14.07 -42.04
C PRO A 877 41.66 -15.48 -41.89
N GLU A 878 42.41 -16.53 -42.16
CA GLU A 878 41.94 -17.91 -42.02
C GLU A 878 41.70 -18.28 -40.55
N GLU A 879 42.61 -17.87 -39.65
CA GLU A 879 42.45 -18.07 -38.22
C GLU A 879 41.25 -17.31 -37.67
N ALA A 880 41.12 -16.04 -38.09
CA ALA A 880 39.97 -15.19 -37.75
C ALA A 880 38.66 -15.82 -38.19
N ARG A 881 38.61 -16.30 -39.44
CA ARG A 881 37.42 -16.99 -39.98
C ARG A 881 37.08 -18.25 -39.23
N GLN A 882 38.09 -19.08 -38.91
CA GLN A 882 37.89 -20.34 -38.19
C GLN A 882 37.32 -20.10 -36.76
N ILE A 883 37.90 -19.15 -36.04
CA ILE A 883 37.45 -18.79 -34.67
C ILE A 883 36.00 -18.34 -34.72
N LEU A 884 35.66 -17.40 -35.61
CA LEU A 884 34.33 -16.85 -35.73
C LEU A 884 33.32 -17.90 -36.24
N ALA A 885 33.65 -18.69 -37.24
CA ALA A 885 32.81 -19.75 -37.78
C ALA A 885 32.48 -20.83 -36.75
N SER A 886 33.46 -21.18 -35.89
CA SER A 886 33.26 -22.14 -34.81
C SER A 886 32.21 -21.68 -33.80
N ALA A 887 32.23 -20.42 -33.41
CA ALA A 887 31.24 -19.85 -32.48
C ALA A 887 29.87 -19.67 -33.18
N PHE A 888 29.85 -19.06 -34.36
CA PHE A 888 28.63 -18.81 -35.13
C PHE A 888 27.89 -20.08 -35.51
N GLY A 889 28.57 -21.14 -35.92
CA GLY A 889 27.95 -22.40 -36.37
C GLY A 889 27.20 -23.19 -35.26
N ARG A 890 27.34 -22.80 -34.02
CA ARG A 890 26.63 -23.42 -32.88
C ARG A 890 25.26 -22.80 -32.59
N PHE A 891 24.94 -21.63 -33.17
CA PHE A 891 23.61 -21.04 -33.04
C PHE A 891 22.63 -21.75 -33.96
N THR A 892 21.45 -22.00 -33.44
CA THR A 892 20.34 -22.64 -34.12
C THR A 892 19.15 -21.71 -34.35
N GLU A 893 19.14 -20.53 -33.70
CA GLU A 893 18.07 -19.54 -33.74
C GLU A 893 18.62 -18.12 -33.49
N GLY A 894 17.78 -17.09 -33.52
CA GLY A 894 18.14 -15.70 -33.22
C GLY A 894 18.96 -15.01 -34.32
N PHE A 895 18.95 -15.51 -35.55
CA PHE A 895 19.80 -14.98 -36.66
C PHE A 895 19.52 -13.54 -37.08
N ASP A 896 18.40 -12.96 -36.62
CA ASP A 896 18.03 -11.59 -36.85
C ASP A 896 18.51 -10.62 -35.76
N THR A 897 19.20 -11.12 -34.72
CA THR A 897 19.79 -10.29 -33.67
C THR A 897 21.03 -9.52 -34.15
N ALA A 898 21.35 -8.43 -33.46
CA ALA A 898 22.45 -7.55 -33.86
C ALA A 898 23.81 -8.28 -33.92
N ASP A 899 24.08 -9.10 -32.92
CA ASP A 899 25.35 -9.84 -32.81
C ASP A 899 25.53 -10.89 -33.91
N LEU A 900 24.46 -11.68 -34.21
CA LEU A 900 24.53 -12.70 -35.26
C LEU A 900 24.60 -12.09 -36.66
N ARG A 901 23.91 -10.97 -36.89
CA ARG A 901 24.06 -10.21 -38.16
C ARG A 901 25.48 -9.68 -38.35
N ALA A 902 26.06 -9.09 -37.29
CA ALA A 902 27.44 -8.58 -37.34
C ALA A 902 28.45 -9.72 -37.59
N ALA A 903 28.30 -10.85 -36.91
CA ALA A 903 29.13 -12.03 -37.10
C ALA A 903 29.02 -12.58 -38.54
N ARG A 904 27.82 -12.67 -39.11
CA ARG A 904 27.61 -13.09 -40.51
C ARG A 904 28.29 -12.17 -41.50
N THR A 905 28.10 -10.84 -41.36
CA THR A 905 28.74 -9.85 -42.22
C THR A 905 30.28 -9.97 -42.18
N MET A 906 30.81 -10.17 -40.97
CA MET A 906 32.28 -10.38 -40.82
C MET A 906 32.77 -11.67 -41.42
N LEU A 907 32.03 -12.78 -41.30
CA LEU A 907 32.35 -14.04 -41.95
C LEU A 907 32.35 -13.93 -43.48
N GLU A 908 31.43 -13.14 -44.03
CA GLU A 908 31.38 -12.84 -45.47
C GLU A 908 32.58 -11.97 -45.92
N ALA A 909 33.02 -11.03 -45.08
CA ALA A 909 34.16 -10.18 -45.36
C ALA A 909 35.51 -10.90 -45.22
N LEU A 910 35.57 -12.03 -44.51
CA LEU A 910 36.74 -12.88 -44.34
C LEU A 910 36.83 -14.05 -45.36
N ARG A 911 35.90 -14.11 -46.29
CA ARG A 911 35.94 -15.03 -47.43
C ARG A 911 36.90 -14.52 -48.51
#